data_6727cb2533b9cdb2b846d1d98d32051b
#
_entry.id   6727cb2533b9cdb2b846d1d98d32051b
#
_cell.length_a   1.000
_cell.length_b   1.000
_cell.length_c   1.000
_cell.angle_alpha   90.00
_cell.angle_beta   90.00
_cell.angle_gamma   90.00
#
_symmetry.space_group_name_H-M   'P 1'
#
loop_
_entity.id
_entity.type
_entity.pdbx_description
1 polymer ?
#
loop_
_entity_poly.entity_id
_entity_poly.type
_entity_poly.pdbx_seq_one_letter_code
_entity_poly.pdbx_strand_id
1 'polypeptide(L)'
;MVHQAYSSIFHSLAKISLLLVIAVLVWNCTSKKTEIANGTPFVVDEVFKHPLDPLDTNEIKSVKAILLASGKVDTNYLFFLINLKEPSKSDVLAYEAGKSFKREAFASLYQYDQNKVMEAVIDLTDKKVLSLNEVKGVEPGAFDKDSIIKDIVRNDTSWVAALKKRNIHPDSIKCWGQFVGELGVGTEGHRELIAIPSYKNKKFSSLPIAGLYAFVDMTARKIIKLVDEEGKYDKPTDIGYFNADSAVVSFMPDKPLKIQQPDGVGFTTEGYKIVGQKWAFRIGIHNREGLVMYDVRYNDNGRWRPVMYRGSMAEMYVPYGSPDSYMASNNYFDGGVYRMGQQADKKEMKPMHLGDVPENAVLFPAYYHNEKGEPMMLDSAVAVYEQSGGTLARHGKFTRGARELVTKYFTRIGNYDYAFKWILKEDGEIKVETELTGVVAIRSVHRTVDLPGSGDETYEGNYYGTMVTPHAEAVNHQHFFCFRLDMDVDGATNNNIEEMNVVPVPVTQGSPYRNTFITQMTRFVTEKEAQRDVNMTSNRHWMIANSQTNNGLGHPSAYVLMPGHNAKMMSDPSAPAHKMGDFLDHQLWVTQYKDGEQFPAGDYPITKGAKDGLPAWSAADRSLENQDLVLWYNMGVTHIVRPEEWPIMNEHRLSFSLMPFGFFSKNPVIGMPQKAPMPVIANADNRLSLCITPKKGINAVSKNVIAKNTSGSGRAGKKMN
;
A
#
# COMPACT_ATOMS: atom_id res chain seq x y z
N MET A 1 84.72 6.49 -21.31
CA MET A 1 83.55 5.82 -21.92
C MET A 1 82.66 5.02 -20.96
N VAL A 2 83.08 4.79 -19.69
CA VAL A 2 82.26 3.98 -18.73
C VAL A 2 81.25 4.84 -17.96
N HIS A 3 81.45 6.15 -17.81
CA HIS A 3 80.53 7.03 -17.06
C HIS A 3 79.28 7.46 -17.83
N GLN A 4 79.25 7.38 -19.15
CA GLN A 4 78.04 7.71 -19.93
C GLN A 4 77.02 6.55 -20.07
N ALA A 5 77.47 5.30 -19.92
CA ALA A 5 76.58 4.14 -20.01
C ALA A 5 75.69 3.96 -18.75
N TYR A 6 76.19 4.36 -17.58
CA TYR A 6 75.43 4.24 -16.32
C TYR A 6 74.31 5.31 -16.20
N SER A 7 74.48 6.50 -16.76
CA SER A 7 73.51 7.56 -16.74
C SER A 7 72.22 7.24 -17.60
N SER A 8 72.41 6.54 -18.71
CA SER A 8 71.30 6.20 -19.63
C SER A 8 70.43 5.04 -19.05
N ILE A 9 71.06 4.10 -18.34
CA ILE A 9 70.35 2.98 -17.73
C ILE A 9 69.52 3.45 -16.51
N PHE A 10 70.05 4.38 -15.69
CA PHE A 10 69.32 4.97 -14.57
C PHE A 10 68.13 5.80 -15.01
N HIS A 11 68.24 6.57 -16.11
CA HIS A 11 67.14 7.34 -16.68
C HIS A 11 66.05 6.44 -17.31
N SER A 12 66.40 5.31 -17.88
CA SER A 12 65.46 4.34 -18.44
C SER A 12 64.74 3.58 -17.36
N LEU A 13 65.38 3.15 -16.28
CA LEU A 13 64.78 2.47 -15.12
C LEU A 13 63.87 3.42 -14.33
N ALA A 14 64.24 4.70 -14.16
CA ALA A 14 63.37 5.69 -13.51
C ALA A 14 62.13 6.01 -14.34
N LYS A 15 62.18 6.02 -15.65
CA LYS A 15 61.03 6.19 -16.52
C LYS A 15 60.08 4.97 -16.52
N ILE A 16 60.62 3.75 -16.45
CA ILE A 16 59.83 2.51 -16.34
C ILE A 16 59.18 2.40 -14.96
N SER A 17 59.87 2.76 -13.88
CA SER A 17 59.31 2.80 -12.54
C SER A 17 58.23 3.87 -12.40
N LEU A 18 58.38 5.04 -13.03
CA LEU A 18 57.36 6.09 -13.00
C LEU A 18 56.13 5.70 -13.83
N LEU A 19 56.30 5.01 -14.95
CA LEU A 19 55.21 4.50 -15.77
C LEU A 19 54.45 3.36 -15.07
N LEU A 20 55.14 2.50 -14.32
CA LEU A 20 54.49 1.46 -13.49
C LEU A 20 53.71 2.06 -12.31
N VAL A 21 54.25 3.08 -11.63
CA VAL A 21 53.53 3.79 -10.56
C VAL A 21 52.31 4.54 -11.10
N ILE A 22 52.42 5.18 -12.28
CA ILE A 22 51.26 5.82 -12.93
C ILE A 22 50.23 4.76 -13.38
N ALA A 23 50.68 3.62 -13.90
CA ALA A 23 49.77 2.51 -14.25
C ALA A 23 49.04 1.93 -13.04
N VAL A 24 49.72 1.79 -11.89
CA VAL A 24 49.10 1.32 -10.63
C VAL A 24 48.19 2.40 -10.02
N LEU A 25 48.55 3.68 -10.13
CA LEU A 25 47.69 4.79 -9.70
C LEU A 25 46.45 4.96 -10.61
N VAL A 26 46.59 4.72 -11.90
CA VAL A 26 45.44 4.75 -12.85
C VAL A 26 44.59 3.50 -12.67
N TRP A 27 45.14 2.36 -12.28
CA TRP A 27 44.35 1.16 -12.02
C TRP A 27 43.59 1.19 -10.66
N ASN A 28 44.11 1.94 -9.68
CA ASN A 28 43.38 2.18 -8.42
C ASN A 28 42.42 3.36 -8.47
N CYS A 29 42.43 4.16 -9.55
CA CYS A 29 41.47 5.27 -9.78
C CYS A 29 40.39 4.98 -10.81
N THR A 30 40.35 3.79 -11.40
CA THR A 30 39.15 3.29 -12.04
C THR A 30 38.24 2.71 -10.96
N SER A 31 37.64 3.59 -10.13
CA SER A 31 36.34 3.26 -9.58
C SER A 31 35.49 2.78 -10.77
N LYS A 32 35.10 1.52 -10.73
CA LYS A 32 34.06 1.02 -11.62
C LYS A 32 32.90 2.01 -11.52
N LYS A 33 32.78 2.93 -12.46
CA LYS A 33 31.47 3.50 -12.78
C LYS A 33 30.64 2.29 -13.17
N THR A 34 29.86 1.79 -12.23
CA THR A 34 28.75 0.92 -12.55
C THR A 34 27.82 1.83 -13.34
N GLU A 35 27.91 1.80 -14.66
CA GLU A 35 26.83 2.26 -15.50
C GLU A 35 25.64 1.43 -15.10
N ILE A 36 24.73 2.02 -14.32
CA ILE A 36 23.42 1.47 -14.09
C ILE A 36 22.74 1.54 -15.44
N ALA A 37 22.81 0.43 -16.20
CA ALA A 37 22.02 0.27 -17.39
C ALA A 37 20.56 0.41 -16.98
N ASN A 38 19.84 1.33 -17.61
CA ASN A 38 18.42 1.55 -17.41
C ASN A 38 17.67 0.21 -17.35
N GLY A 39 17.04 -0.10 -16.21
CA GLY A 39 16.18 -1.26 -16.05
C GLY A 39 16.87 -2.58 -15.67
N THR A 40 18.14 -2.59 -15.26
CA THR A 40 18.74 -3.81 -14.68
C THR A 40 18.27 -3.98 -13.24
N PRO A 41 17.75 -5.18 -12.85
CA PRO A 41 17.40 -5.48 -11.48
C PRO A 41 18.63 -5.28 -10.57
N PHE A 42 18.42 -4.64 -9.42
CA PHE A 42 19.44 -4.50 -8.40
C PHE A 42 19.79 -5.89 -7.85
N VAL A 43 21.05 -6.32 -8.00
CA VAL A 43 21.53 -7.54 -7.36
C VAL A 43 22.08 -7.14 -5.99
N VAL A 44 21.40 -7.57 -4.93
CA VAL A 44 21.89 -7.40 -3.55
C VAL A 44 23.18 -8.19 -3.40
N ASP A 45 24.28 -7.51 -3.13
CA ASP A 45 25.55 -8.17 -2.87
C ASP A 45 25.44 -8.97 -1.57
N GLU A 46 25.65 -10.28 -1.60
CA GLU A 46 25.43 -11.22 -0.46
C GLU A 46 26.32 -10.93 0.78
N VAL A 47 27.26 -10.01 0.68
CA VAL A 47 28.35 -9.86 1.66
C VAL A 47 27.93 -9.15 2.96
N PHE A 48 26.86 -8.35 2.97
CA PHE A 48 26.45 -7.59 4.16
C PHE A 48 24.94 -7.67 4.41
N LYS A 49 24.48 -8.76 5.05
CA LYS A 49 23.11 -8.87 5.52
C LYS A 49 22.89 -8.06 6.81
N HIS A 50 21.76 -7.39 6.87
CA HIS A 50 21.26 -6.75 8.08
C HIS A 50 20.20 -7.65 8.75
N PRO A 51 20.01 -7.60 10.08
CA PRO A 51 18.99 -8.40 10.76
C PRO A 51 17.57 -8.29 10.19
N LEU A 52 17.20 -7.14 9.64
CA LEU A 52 15.88 -6.86 9.04
C LEU A 52 15.80 -7.07 7.51
N ASP A 53 16.88 -7.50 6.86
CA ASP A 53 16.79 -7.79 5.42
C ASP A 53 15.84 -8.97 5.18
N PRO A 54 15.02 -8.97 4.13
CA PRO A 54 14.11 -10.07 3.86
C PRO A 54 14.83 -11.39 3.65
N LEU A 55 14.14 -12.51 3.82
CA LEU A 55 14.69 -13.83 3.51
C LEU A 55 14.98 -13.93 2.01
N ASP A 56 16.14 -14.49 1.65
CA ASP A 56 16.46 -14.80 0.26
C ASP A 56 15.96 -16.20 -0.17
N THR A 57 16.15 -16.55 -1.44
CA THR A 57 15.75 -17.85 -1.99
C THR A 57 16.41 -19.03 -1.29
N ASN A 58 17.67 -18.90 -0.84
CA ASN A 58 18.40 -19.96 -0.15
C ASN A 58 17.90 -20.14 1.28
N GLU A 59 17.58 -19.04 1.96
CA GLU A 59 17.00 -19.06 3.29
C GLU A 59 15.61 -19.70 3.28
N ILE A 60 14.73 -19.31 2.34
CA ILE A 60 13.41 -19.92 2.16
C ILE A 60 13.54 -21.43 1.88
N LYS A 61 14.44 -21.83 0.99
CA LYS A 61 14.71 -23.23 0.71
C LYS A 61 15.22 -23.99 1.96
N SER A 62 16.05 -23.33 2.77
CA SER A 62 16.57 -23.89 4.01
C SER A 62 15.48 -24.13 5.05
N VAL A 63 14.50 -23.22 5.18
CA VAL A 63 13.32 -23.39 6.06
C VAL A 63 12.64 -24.71 5.79
N LYS A 64 12.29 -24.98 4.53
CA LYS A 64 11.62 -26.24 4.12
C LYS A 64 12.50 -27.45 4.43
N ALA A 65 13.79 -27.40 4.07
CA ALA A 65 14.71 -28.51 4.27
C ALA A 65 14.89 -28.85 5.77
N ILE A 66 15.04 -27.85 6.63
CA ILE A 66 15.17 -28.03 8.09
C ILE A 66 13.89 -28.63 8.68
N LEU A 67 12.72 -28.13 8.27
CA LEU A 67 11.44 -28.65 8.77
C LEU A 67 11.25 -30.13 8.38
N LEU A 68 11.51 -30.50 7.13
CA LEU A 68 11.40 -31.90 6.68
C LEU A 68 12.44 -32.78 7.37
N ALA A 69 13.69 -32.33 7.54
CA ALA A 69 14.72 -33.08 8.24
C ALA A 69 14.42 -33.32 9.72
N SER A 70 13.59 -32.50 10.34
CA SER A 70 13.14 -32.69 11.73
C SER A 70 12.28 -33.95 11.94
N GLY A 71 11.71 -34.51 10.84
CA GLY A 71 10.80 -35.67 10.88
C GLY A 71 9.42 -35.35 11.47
N LYS A 72 9.15 -34.09 11.85
CA LYS A 72 7.87 -33.64 12.44
C LYS A 72 6.91 -33.07 11.42
N VAL A 73 7.40 -32.72 10.24
CA VAL A 73 6.66 -32.19 9.11
C VAL A 73 6.94 -33.07 7.89
N ASP A 74 5.93 -33.43 7.12
CA ASP A 74 6.04 -34.18 5.88
C ASP A 74 5.62 -33.35 4.66
N THR A 75 5.61 -33.95 3.49
CA THR A 75 5.25 -33.31 2.22
C THR A 75 3.75 -33.05 2.04
N ASN A 76 2.89 -33.46 2.96
CA ASN A 76 1.47 -33.19 2.95
C ASN A 76 1.12 -31.84 3.55
N TYR A 77 2.05 -31.22 4.28
CA TYR A 77 1.86 -29.86 4.77
C TYR A 77 2.00 -28.83 3.65
N LEU A 78 1.07 -27.90 3.61
CA LEU A 78 1.13 -26.71 2.79
C LEU A 78 1.75 -25.57 3.60
N PHE A 79 2.57 -24.74 2.97
CA PHE A 79 3.16 -23.55 3.58
C PHE A 79 2.23 -22.37 3.34
N PHE A 80 1.66 -21.84 4.40
CA PHE A 80 0.85 -20.62 4.34
C PHE A 80 1.75 -19.37 4.35
N LEU A 81 2.72 -19.30 5.28
CA LEU A 81 3.70 -18.23 5.36
C LEU A 81 5.10 -18.78 5.60
N ILE A 82 6.10 -18.15 4.99
CA ILE A 82 7.51 -18.20 5.37
C ILE A 82 8.00 -16.76 5.35
N ASN A 83 8.29 -16.20 6.52
CA ASN A 83 8.77 -14.84 6.66
C ASN A 83 10.04 -14.80 7.51
N LEU A 84 10.78 -13.70 7.41
CA LEU A 84 11.75 -13.36 8.42
C LEU A 84 11.05 -13.32 9.78
N LYS A 85 11.59 -14.03 10.77
CA LYS A 85 11.27 -13.77 12.17
C LYS A 85 12.09 -12.54 12.58
N GLU A 86 11.45 -11.37 12.56
CA GLU A 86 12.12 -10.13 12.91
C GLU A 86 12.74 -10.26 14.31
N PRO A 87 14.04 -9.90 14.52
CA PRO A 87 14.62 -9.83 15.85
C PRO A 87 13.89 -8.82 16.72
N SER A 88 14.08 -8.89 18.04
CA SER A 88 13.50 -7.89 18.93
C SER A 88 13.97 -6.48 18.55
N LYS A 89 13.09 -5.48 18.75
CA LYS A 89 13.42 -4.08 18.45
C LYS A 89 14.72 -3.65 19.16
N SER A 90 14.92 -4.10 20.41
CA SER A 90 16.12 -3.81 21.18
C SER A 90 17.40 -4.39 20.55
N ASP A 91 17.34 -5.62 20.01
CA ASP A 91 18.48 -6.24 19.33
C ASP A 91 18.81 -5.52 18.02
N VAL A 92 17.79 -5.09 17.29
CA VAL A 92 17.98 -4.33 16.04
C VAL A 92 18.58 -2.94 16.32
N LEU A 93 18.09 -2.24 17.33
CA LEU A 93 18.61 -0.92 17.71
C LEU A 93 20.05 -1.00 18.27
N ALA A 94 20.41 -2.11 18.89
CA ALA A 94 21.76 -2.36 19.39
C ALA A 94 22.72 -2.92 18.32
N TYR A 95 22.23 -3.27 17.13
CA TYR A 95 23.04 -3.87 16.08
C TYR A 95 24.08 -2.92 15.52
N GLU A 96 25.33 -3.35 15.52
CA GLU A 96 26.45 -2.67 14.87
C GLU A 96 26.76 -3.32 13.52
N ALA A 97 26.91 -2.51 12.49
CA ALA A 97 27.20 -2.99 11.14
C ALA A 97 28.45 -3.90 11.11
N GLY A 98 28.32 -5.07 10.49
CA GLY A 98 29.40 -6.07 10.38
C GLY A 98 29.52 -7.03 11.56
N LYS A 99 28.69 -6.89 12.61
CA LYS A 99 28.59 -7.89 13.67
C LYS A 99 27.72 -9.07 13.25
N SER A 100 28.05 -10.25 13.79
CA SER A 100 27.22 -11.44 13.60
C SER A 100 25.92 -11.30 14.35
N PHE A 101 24.80 -11.81 13.77
CA PHE A 101 23.49 -11.87 14.39
C PHE A 101 22.84 -13.22 14.09
N LYS A 102 21.88 -13.60 14.91
CA LYS A 102 21.05 -14.77 14.63
C LYS A 102 20.05 -14.48 13.53
N ARG A 103 19.87 -15.45 12.66
CA ARG A 103 18.93 -15.36 11.56
C ARG A 103 17.85 -16.40 11.75
N GLU A 104 16.61 -15.95 11.96
CA GLU A 104 15.47 -16.82 12.24
C GLU A 104 14.37 -16.61 11.19
N ALA A 105 13.62 -17.68 10.92
CA ALA A 105 12.45 -17.65 10.08
C ALA A 105 11.21 -18.11 10.85
N PHE A 106 10.08 -17.50 10.55
CA PHE A 106 8.75 -17.95 10.96
C PHE A 106 8.10 -18.69 9.80
N ALA A 107 7.47 -19.83 10.07
CA ALA A 107 6.67 -20.54 9.09
C ALA A 107 5.32 -20.95 9.67
N SER A 108 4.22 -20.64 8.96
CA SER A 108 2.89 -21.18 9.22
C SER A 108 2.59 -22.26 8.20
N LEU A 109 2.22 -23.42 8.68
CA LEU A 109 2.00 -24.67 7.93
C LEU A 109 0.57 -25.14 8.11
N TYR A 110 0.02 -25.74 7.07
CA TYR A 110 -1.35 -26.24 7.08
C TYR A 110 -1.44 -27.67 6.55
N GLN A 111 -1.99 -28.55 7.36
CA GLN A 111 -2.33 -29.91 6.95
C GLN A 111 -3.79 -29.97 6.53
N TYR A 112 -4.02 -29.87 5.22
CA TYR A 112 -5.34 -29.63 4.63
C TYR A 112 -6.39 -30.66 5.00
N ASP A 113 -6.05 -31.95 4.92
CA ASP A 113 -7.01 -33.04 5.16
C ASP A 113 -7.37 -33.22 6.65
N GLN A 114 -6.62 -32.62 7.57
CA GLN A 114 -6.87 -32.65 9.02
C GLN A 114 -7.33 -31.31 9.58
N ASN A 115 -7.42 -30.28 8.75
CA ASN A 115 -7.67 -28.89 9.15
C ASN A 115 -6.77 -28.45 10.32
N LYS A 116 -5.47 -28.73 10.21
CA LYS A 116 -4.51 -28.52 11.28
C LYS A 116 -3.49 -27.46 10.90
N VAL A 117 -3.37 -26.42 11.72
CA VAL A 117 -2.38 -25.35 11.59
C VAL A 117 -1.20 -25.60 12.52
N MET A 118 0.00 -25.44 11.99
CA MET A 118 1.24 -25.52 12.76
C MET A 118 2.05 -24.24 12.56
N GLU A 119 2.63 -23.72 13.64
CA GLU A 119 3.59 -22.61 13.59
C GLU A 119 4.96 -23.09 14.01
N ALA A 120 5.97 -22.67 13.25
CA ALA A 120 7.35 -23.01 13.48
C ALA A 120 8.24 -21.77 13.52
N VAL A 121 9.23 -21.79 14.41
CA VAL A 121 10.37 -20.88 14.40
C VAL A 121 11.63 -21.69 14.08
N ILE A 122 12.37 -21.24 13.09
CA ILE A 122 13.52 -21.94 12.53
C ILE A 122 14.75 -21.05 12.65
N ASP A 123 15.79 -21.56 13.34
CA ASP A 123 17.12 -20.96 13.36
C ASP A 123 17.84 -21.33 12.06
N LEU A 124 18.04 -20.36 11.19
CA LEU A 124 18.73 -20.54 9.90
C LEU A 124 20.25 -20.57 10.07
N THR A 125 20.77 -19.99 11.15
CA THR A 125 22.20 -19.98 11.46
C THR A 125 22.67 -21.38 11.93
N ASP A 126 21.97 -21.93 12.94
CA ASP A 126 22.26 -23.24 13.48
C ASP A 126 21.52 -24.40 12.76
N LYS A 127 20.70 -24.09 11.78
CA LYS A 127 19.92 -25.03 10.96
C LYS A 127 19.08 -26.01 11.80
N LYS A 128 18.30 -25.48 12.75
CA LYS A 128 17.43 -26.26 13.65
C LYS A 128 16.06 -25.63 13.83
N VAL A 129 15.08 -26.49 14.14
CA VAL A 129 13.73 -26.04 14.54
C VAL A 129 13.78 -25.63 16.02
N LEU A 130 13.47 -24.37 16.33
CA LEU A 130 13.40 -23.86 17.70
C LEU A 130 12.08 -24.19 18.34
N SER A 131 10.99 -24.02 17.60
CA SER A 131 9.64 -24.38 18.04
C SER A 131 8.81 -24.90 16.88
N LEU A 132 7.88 -25.80 17.16
CA LEU A 132 6.85 -26.28 16.23
C LEU A 132 5.62 -26.62 17.05
N ASN A 133 4.60 -25.78 16.99
CA ASN A 133 3.40 -25.86 17.81
C ASN A 133 2.14 -25.95 16.95
N GLU A 134 1.16 -26.70 17.39
CA GLU A 134 -0.18 -26.69 16.81
C GLU A 134 -0.96 -25.48 17.33
N VAL A 135 -1.55 -24.73 16.41
CA VAL A 135 -2.49 -23.64 16.73
C VAL A 135 -3.90 -24.18 16.49
N LYS A 136 -4.64 -24.41 17.57
CA LYS A 136 -5.96 -25.04 17.51
C LYS A 136 -7.07 -24.04 17.28
N GLY A 137 -8.07 -24.46 16.52
CA GLY A 137 -9.32 -23.71 16.35
C GLY A 137 -9.16 -22.46 15.48
N VAL A 138 -8.12 -22.38 14.66
CA VAL A 138 -7.89 -21.25 13.74
C VAL A 138 -8.05 -21.66 12.29
N GLU A 139 -8.49 -20.71 11.47
CA GLU A 139 -8.63 -20.86 10.02
C GLU A 139 -7.49 -20.10 9.33
N PRO A 140 -6.64 -20.80 8.55
CA PRO A 140 -5.64 -20.13 7.73
C PRO A 140 -6.33 -19.48 6.52
N GLY A 141 -5.57 -18.71 5.75
CA GLY A 141 -6.10 -18.06 4.54
C GLY A 141 -6.28 -18.98 3.34
N ALA A 142 -6.18 -18.40 2.15
CA ALA A 142 -6.43 -19.05 0.87
C ALA A 142 -5.33 -20.01 0.44
N PHE A 143 -5.73 -21.11 -0.22
CA PHE A 143 -4.85 -22.09 -0.85
C PHE A 143 -5.33 -22.44 -2.25
N ASP A 144 -4.40 -22.79 -3.15
CA ASP A 144 -4.75 -23.31 -4.49
C ASP A 144 -5.60 -24.58 -4.42
N LYS A 145 -5.36 -25.40 -3.37
CA LYS A 145 -6.11 -26.62 -3.11
C LYS A 145 -7.59 -26.35 -2.86
N ASP A 146 -7.99 -25.13 -2.47
CA ASP A 146 -9.41 -24.75 -2.32
C ASP A 146 -10.18 -24.83 -3.64
N SER A 147 -9.48 -24.83 -4.77
CA SER A 147 -10.09 -25.01 -6.08
C SER A 147 -10.83 -26.34 -6.28
N ILE A 148 -10.62 -27.33 -5.40
CA ILE A 148 -11.38 -28.60 -5.42
C ILE A 148 -12.88 -28.40 -5.13
N ILE A 149 -13.28 -27.25 -4.56
CA ILE A 149 -14.68 -26.91 -4.28
C ILE A 149 -15.57 -27.04 -5.51
N LYS A 150 -15.04 -26.70 -6.70
CA LYS A 150 -15.74 -26.85 -7.98
C LYS A 150 -16.14 -28.31 -8.27
N ASP A 151 -15.28 -29.27 -7.89
CA ASP A 151 -15.52 -30.69 -8.13
C ASP A 151 -16.51 -31.26 -7.10
N ILE A 152 -16.47 -30.75 -5.86
CA ILE A 152 -17.44 -31.11 -4.81
C ILE A 152 -18.84 -30.70 -5.23
N VAL A 153 -19.07 -29.41 -5.58
CA VAL A 153 -20.41 -28.94 -5.94
C VAL A 153 -20.90 -29.52 -7.27
N ARG A 154 -20.00 -29.74 -8.23
CA ARG A 154 -20.37 -30.33 -9.53
C ARG A 154 -20.97 -31.73 -9.40
N ASN A 155 -20.56 -32.49 -8.40
CA ASN A 155 -21.04 -33.86 -8.14
C ASN A 155 -22.26 -33.89 -7.22
N ASP A 156 -22.70 -32.77 -6.68
CA ASP A 156 -23.86 -32.67 -5.80
C ASP A 156 -25.17 -32.56 -6.60
N THR A 157 -26.12 -33.43 -6.31
CA THR A 157 -27.39 -33.52 -7.04
C THR A 157 -28.28 -32.30 -6.82
N SER A 158 -28.26 -31.69 -5.63
CA SER A 158 -29.05 -30.50 -5.31
C SER A 158 -28.53 -29.26 -6.04
N TRP A 159 -27.20 -29.12 -6.11
CA TRP A 159 -26.53 -28.07 -6.89
C TRP A 159 -26.84 -28.18 -8.39
N VAL A 160 -26.71 -29.38 -8.95
CA VAL A 160 -27.01 -29.63 -10.37
C VAL A 160 -28.49 -29.36 -10.65
N ALA A 161 -29.40 -29.73 -9.76
CA ALA A 161 -30.84 -29.43 -9.90
C ALA A 161 -31.12 -27.91 -9.88
N ALA A 162 -30.47 -27.16 -9.01
CA ALA A 162 -30.61 -25.69 -8.93
C ALA A 162 -30.11 -24.99 -10.20
N LEU A 163 -29.01 -25.46 -10.79
CA LEU A 163 -28.53 -24.98 -12.09
C LEU A 163 -29.51 -25.30 -13.23
N LYS A 164 -30.04 -26.53 -13.23
CA LYS A 164 -31.02 -26.97 -14.25
C LYS A 164 -32.30 -26.13 -14.25
N LYS A 165 -32.81 -25.76 -13.06
CA LYS A 165 -33.96 -24.86 -12.93
C LYS A 165 -33.72 -23.50 -13.61
N ARG A 166 -32.46 -23.03 -13.59
CA ARG A 166 -32.03 -21.77 -14.23
C ARG A 166 -31.65 -21.95 -15.72
N ASN A 167 -31.89 -23.12 -16.32
CA ASN A 167 -31.44 -23.50 -17.65
C ASN A 167 -29.94 -23.29 -17.87
N ILE A 168 -29.13 -23.57 -16.82
CA ILE A 168 -27.67 -23.44 -16.85
C ILE A 168 -27.06 -24.84 -16.84
N HIS A 169 -26.20 -25.11 -17.84
CA HIS A 169 -25.45 -26.38 -17.87
C HIS A 169 -24.26 -26.29 -16.89
N PRO A 170 -24.00 -27.33 -16.06
CA PRO A 170 -22.90 -27.32 -15.08
C PRO A 170 -21.52 -27.04 -15.67
N ASP A 171 -21.27 -27.43 -16.94
CA ASP A 171 -20.01 -27.16 -17.63
C ASP A 171 -19.85 -25.72 -18.10
N SER A 172 -20.93 -24.92 -18.11
CA SER A 172 -20.94 -23.52 -18.51
C SER A 172 -20.62 -22.55 -17.39
N ILE A 173 -20.30 -23.05 -16.20
CA ILE A 173 -19.98 -22.24 -15.04
C ILE A 173 -18.54 -22.46 -14.57
N LYS A 174 -18.02 -21.47 -13.85
CA LYS A 174 -16.88 -21.56 -12.95
C LYS A 174 -17.41 -21.55 -11.52
N CYS A 175 -16.65 -22.07 -10.58
CA CYS A 175 -16.95 -21.96 -9.17
C CYS A 175 -15.65 -21.68 -8.42
N TRP A 176 -15.70 -20.75 -7.49
CA TRP A 176 -14.60 -20.47 -6.55
C TRP A 176 -15.10 -20.54 -5.11
N GLY A 177 -14.17 -20.69 -4.18
CA GLY A 177 -14.41 -20.71 -2.77
C GLY A 177 -14.23 -19.33 -2.12
N GLN A 178 -15.17 -18.92 -1.29
CA GLN A 178 -15.11 -17.73 -0.45
C GLN A 178 -15.04 -18.16 1.02
N PHE A 179 -14.30 -17.43 1.85
CA PHE A 179 -14.24 -17.71 3.28
C PHE A 179 -15.56 -17.39 3.98
N VAL A 180 -15.89 -18.18 4.98
CA VAL A 180 -17.14 -18.03 5.72
C VAL A 180 -17.02 -17.08 6.91
N GLY A 181 -15.88 -17.02 7.59
CA GLY A 181 -15.69 -16.22 8.80
C GLY A 181 -16.84 -16.42 9.81
N GLU A 182 -17.40 -15.33 10.27
CA GLU A 182 -18.56 -15.32 11.18
C GLU A 182 -19.85 -15.90 10.58
N LEU A 183 -19.93 -16.12 9.26
CA LEU A 183 -21.07 -16.74 8.58
C LEU A 183 -21.07 -18.27 8.67
N GLY A 184 -20.00 -18.89 9.13
CA GLY A 184 -19.82 -20.33 9.16
C GLY A 184 -20.97 -21.08 9.85
N VAL A 185 -21.48 -22.11 9.18
CA VAL A 185 -22.59 -22.97 9.65
C VAL A 185 -22.19 -24.43 9.79
N GLY A 186 -20.94 -24.74 9.50
CA GLY A 186 -20.40 -26.10 9.44
C GLY A 186 -20.00 -26.69 10.79
N THR A 187 -19.32 -27.83 10.71
CA THR A 187 -18.82 -28.56 11.85
C THR A 187 -17.56 -27.92 12.43
N GLU A 188 -17.52 -27.73 13.73
CA GLU A 188 -16.30 -27.21 14.40
C GLU A 188 -15.07 -28.08 14.06
N GLY A 189 -13.96 -27.45 13.79
CA GLY A 189 -12.72 -28.11 13.39
C GLY A 189 -12.66 -28.54 11.93
N HIS A 190 -13.72 -28.31 11.14
CA HIS A 190 -13.70 -28.53 9.70
C HIS A 190 -13.44 -27.21 8.95
N ARG A 191 -12.73 -27.29 7.82
CA ARG A 191 -12.60 -26.18 6.90
C ARG A 191 -13.89 -25.97 6.13
N GLU A 192 -14.41 -24.77 6.14
CA GLU A 192 -15.63 -24.40 5.46
C GLU A 192 -15.40 -23.27 4.47
N LEU A 193 -15.98 -23.39 3.28
CA LEU A 193 -15.98 -22.33 2.26
C LEU A 193 -17.38 -22.15 1.67
N ILE A 194 -17.65 -20.98 1.15
CA ILE A 194 -18.83 -20.68 0.34
C ILE A 194 -18.47 -20.90 -1.11
N ALA A 195 -19.16 -21.85 -1.79
CA ALA A 195 -19.04 -22.07 -3.23
C ALA A 195 -19.88 -21.05 -4.00
N ILE A 196 -19.24 -20.26 -4.82
CA ILE A 196 -19.85 -19.19 -5.60
C ILE A 196 -19.76 -19.54 -7.08
N PRO A 197 -20.90 -19.78 -7.76
CA PRO A 197 -20.92 -20.03 -9.18
C PRO A 197 -20.88 -18.74 -10.00
N SER A 198 -20.20 -18.77 -11.14
CA SER A 198 -20.21 -17.71 -12.12
C SER A 198 -20.28 -18.24 -13.54
N TYR A 199 -20.78 -17.42 -14.45
CA TYR A 199 -20.78 -17.78 -15.86
C TYR A 199 -19.35 -17.89 -16.41
N LYS A 200 -19.07 -18.94 -17.18
CA LYS A 200 -17.85 -19.05 -17.99
C LYS A 200 -17.94 -18.08 -19.16
N ASN A 201 -17.68 -16.83 -18.94
CA ASN A 201 -17.57 -15.88 -20.01
C ASN A 201 -16.08 -15.70 -20.38
N LYS A 202 -15.71 -15.96 -21.62
CA LYS A 202 -14.32 -15.75 -22.10
C LYS A 202 -13.93 -14.26 -22.05
N LYS A 203 -14.90 -13.38 -21.95
CA LYS A 203 -14.76 -11.93 -22.08
C LYS A 203 -14.75 -11.22 -20.73
N PHE A 204 -15.25 -11.85 -19.67
CA PHE A 204 -15.26 -11.29 -18.32
C PHE A 204 -14.82 -12.29 -17.27
N SER A 205 -14.02 -11.82 -16.32
CA SER A 205 -13.82 -12.56 -15.09
C SER A 205 -15.12 -12.52 -14.29
N SER A 206 -15.85 -13.65 -14.28
CA SER A 206 -16.82 -14.01 -13.26
C SER A 206 -17.97 -13.05 -12.99
N LEU A 207 -19.02 -13.08 -13.84
CA LEU A 207 -20.33 -12.64 -13.40
C LEU A 207 -20.93 -13.73 -12.51
N PRO A 208 -21.20 -13.49 -11.21
CA PRO A 208 -21.84 -14.46 -10.33
C PRO A 208 -23.25 -14.83 -10.81
N ILE A 209 -23.65 -16.08 -10.56
CA ILE A 209 -25.03 -16.52 -10.75
C ILE A 209 -25.82 -16.11 -9.52
N ALA A 210 -26.63 -15.09 -9.66
CA ALA A 210 -27.39 -14.51 -8.57
C ALA A 210 -28.32 -15.55 -7.88
N GLY A 211 -28.45 -15.41 -6.58
CA GLY A 211 -29.33 -16.26 -5.75
C GLY A 211 -28.95 -17.73 -5.69
N LEU A 212 -27.73 -18.11 -6.06
CA LEU A 212 -27.24 -19.48 -5.95
C LEU A 212 -25.83 -19.49 -5.33
N TYR A 213 -25.68 -20.13 -4.17
CA TYR A 213 -24.40 -20.43 -3.55
C TYR A 213 -24.54 -21.55 -2.53
N ALA A 214 -23.45 -22.14 -2.09
CA ALA A 214 -23.48 -23.25 -1.13
C ALA A 214 -22.38 -23.14 -0.08
N PHE A 215 -22.70 -23.45 1.15
CA PHE A 215 -21.72 -23.73 2.20
C PHE A 215 -21.19 -25.15 2.00
N VAL A 216 -19.88 -25.29 1.91
CA VAL A 216 -19.20 -26.55 1.60
C VAL A 216 -18.22 -26.88 2.71
N ASP A 217 -18.39 -28.04 3.31
CA ASP A 217 -17.40 -28.66 4.18
C ASP A 217 -16.28 -29.24 3.30
N MET A 218 -15.15 -28.55 3.27
CA MET A 218 -13.99 -28.93 2.49
C MET A 218 -13.27 -30.15 3.05
N THR A 219 -13.38 -30.38 4.37
CA THR A 219 -12.79 -31.53 5.07
C THR A 219 -13.61 -32.79 4.76
N ALA A 220 -14.95 -32.73 4.91
CA ALA A 220 -15.85 -33.84 4.59
C ALA A 220 -16.21 -33.95 3.08
N ARG A 221 -15.82 -32.96 2.28
CA ARG A 221 -16.07 -32.87 0.83
C ARG A 221 -17.54 -32.96 0.44
N LYS A 222 -18.40 -32.19 1.10
CA LYS A 222 -19.85 -32.18 0.86
C LYS A 222 -20.45 -30.79 0.99
N ILE A 223 -21.59 -30.54 0.34
CA ILE A 223 -22.42 -29.37 0.61
C ILE A 223 -23.10 -29.57 1.97
N ILE A 224 -23.03 -28.55 2.82
CA ILE A 224 -23.67 -28.49 4.13
C ILE A 224 -25.02 -27.78 4.01
N LYS A 225 -25.05 -26.70 3.24
CA LYS A 225 -26.24 -25.87 3.05
C LYS A 225 -26.22 -25.29 1.64
N LEU A 226 -27.29 -25.54 0.89
CA LEU A 226 -27.54 -24.90 -0.39
C LEU A 226 -28.47 -23.70 -0.18
N VAL A 227 -28.12 -22.54 -0.76
CA VAL A 227 -28.98 -21.39 -0.89
C VAL A 227 -29.39 -21.25 -2.35
N ASP A 228 -30.71 -21.37 -2.60
CA ASP A 228 -31.33 -21.32 -3.93
C ASP A 228 -32.49 -20.33 -3.89
N GLU A 229 -32.22 -19.07 -4.25
CA GLU A 229 -33.18 -17.98 -4.33
C GLU A 229 -33.66 -17.80 -5.78
N GLU A 230 -34.22 -18.86 -6.36
CA GLU A 230 -34.70 -18.88 -7.73
C GLU A 230 -35.72 -17.76 -7.99
N GLY A 231 -35.64 -17.12 -9.16
CA GLY A 231 -36.60 -16.13 -9.64
C GLY A 231 -36.41 -14.73 -9.08
N LYS A 232 -35.43 -14.51 -8.20
CA LYS A 232 -35.14 -13.18 -7.68
C LYS A 232 -34.32 -12.30 -8.66
N TYR A 233 -33.62 -12.90 -9.59
CA TYR A 233 -32.62 -12.19 -10.40
C TYR A 233 -32.59 -12.70 -11.85
N ASP A 234 -32.58 -11.77 -12.78
CA ASP A 234 -32.47 -12.08 -14.20
C ASP A 234 -31.02 -12.35 -14.62
N LYS A 235 -30.87 -13.19 -15.65
CA LYS A 235 -29.58 -13.33 -16.30
C LYS A 235 -29.30 -12.08 -17.11
N PRO A 236 -28.16 -11.38 -16.89
CA PRO A 236 -27.78 -10.27 -17.73
C PRO A 236 -27.61 -10.73 -19.18
N THR A 237 -28.29 -10.05 -20.11
CA THR A 237 -28.26 -10.39 -21.54
C THR A 237 -27.07 -9.76 -22.25
N ASP A 238 -26.64 -8.59 -21.79
CA ASP A 238 -25.47 -7.89 -22.32
C ASP A 238 -24.70 -7.24 -21.17
N ILE A 239 -23.55 -7.83 -20.84
CA ILE A 239 -22.67 -7.30 -19.80
C ILE A 239 -21.60 -6.37 -20.37
N GLY A 240 -21.71 -5.98 -21.64
CA GLY A 240 -20.68 -5.22 -22.33
C GLY A 240 -19.36 -6.00 -22.37
N TYR A 241 -18.60 -5.87 -23.41
CA TYR A 241 -17.34 -6.58 -23.54
C TYR A 241 -16.17 -5.62 -23.43
N PHE A 242 -15.26 -5.88 -22.48
CA PHE A 242 -13.96 -5.25 -22.46
C PHE A 242 -12.92 -6.17 -23.10
N ASN A 243 -12.39 -5.73 -24.24
CA ASN A 243 -11.18 -6.28 -24.80
C ASN A 243 -10.16 -5.15 -24.88
N ALA A 244 -9.14 -5.23 -24.04
CA ALA A 244 -8.05 -4.25 -24.03
C ALA A 244 -7.49 -4.04 -25.45
N ASP A 245 -7.35 -5.12 -26.23
CA ASP A 245 -6.80 -5.09 -27.58
C ASP A 245 -7.74 -4.45 -28.62
N SER A 246 -9.05 -4.48 -28.39
CA SER A 246 -10.06 -3.91 -29.30
C SER A 246 -10.60 -2.57 -28.84
N ALA A 247 -10.31 -2.16 -27.61
CA ALA A 247 -10.68 -0.85 -27.07
C ALA A 247 -9.72 0.28 -27.48
N VAL A 248 -8.70 -0.03 -28.28
CA VAL A 248 -7.82 0.98 -28.85
C VAL A 248 -8.59 1.83 -29.86
N VAL A 249 -9.28 2.83 -29.34
CA VAL A 249 -9.72 3.96 -30.15
C VAL A 249 -8.46 4.67 -30.61
N SER A 250 -8.38 4.99 -31.89
CA SER A 250 -7.27 5.73 -32.49
C SER A 250 -7.22 7.16 -31.92
N PHE A 251 -6.70 7.34 -30.72
CA PHE A 251 -6.24 8.64 -30.23
C PHE A 251 -4.89 8.96 -30.87
N MET A 252 -4.63 10.23 -31.12
CA MET A 252 -3.26 10.63 -31.41
C MET A 252 -2.38 10.20 -30.22
N PRO A 253 -1.30 9.45 -30.47
CA PRO A 253 -0.43 9.03 -29.38
C PRO A 253 0.14 10.26 -28.66
N ASP A 254 0.08 10.24 -27.34
CA ASP A 254 0.69 11.26 -26.52
C ASP A 254 2.18 11.33 -26.77
N LYS A 255 2.73 12.53 -26.73
CA LYS A 255 4.17 12.69 -26.73
C LYS A 255 4.73 12.22 -25.39
N PRO A 256 5.71 11.31 -25.37
CA PRO A 256 6.22 10.75 -24.12
C PRO A 256 6.82 11.86 -23.24
N LEU A 257 6.47 11.86 -21.97
CA LEU A 257 7.14 12.63 -20.93
C LEU A 257 8.37 11.85 -20.47
N LYS A 258 9.53 12.53 -20.39
CA LYS A 258 10.76 11.94 -19.88
C LYS A 258 11.24 12.72 -18.67
N ILE A 259 11.47 12.00 -17.57
CA ILE A 259 12.19 12.52 -16.41
C ILE A 259 13.67 12.16 -16.63
N GLN A 260 14.53 13.15 -16.70
CA GLN A 260 15.95 12.95 -16.89
C GLN A 260 16.72 13.40 -15.66
N GLN A 261 17.59 12.54 -15.14
CA GLN A 261 18.56 12.81 -14.10
C GLN A 261 19.96 12.51 -14.68
N PRO A 262 20.56 13.42 -15.46
CA PRO A 262 21.77 13.12 -16.22
C PRO A 262 22.96 12.76 -15.34
N ASP A 263 22.98 13.24 -14.08
CA ASP A 263 24.02 12.95 -13.10
C ASP A 263 23.69 11.71 -12.23
N GLY A 264 22.62 10.95 -12.57
CA GLY A 264 22.12 9.82 -11.82
C GLY A 264 21.13 10.22 -10.71
N VAL A 265 20.66 9.22 -9.93
CA VAL A 265 19.73 9.43 -8.81
C VAL A 265 20.41 10.10 -7.62
N GLY A 266 19.67 10.91 -6.86
CA GLY A 266 20.19 11.65 -5.70
C GLY A 266 20.21 10.83 -4.40
N PHE A 267 20.18 9.50 -4.48
CA PHE A 267 20.29 8.59 -3.34
C PHE A 267 21.25 7.43 -3.63
N THR A 268 21.69 6.77 -2.58
CA THR A 268 22.52 5.57 -2.67
C THR A 268 21.80 4.39 -2.02
N THR A 269 22.17 3.18 -2.43
CA THR A 269 21.65 1.94 -1.88
C THR A 269 22.77 1.07 -1.39
N GLU A 270 22.59 0.45 -0.21
CA GLU A 270 23.49 -0.56 0.37
C GLU A 270 22.60 -1.72 0.82
N GLY A 271 22.52 -2.80 0.00
CA GLY A 271 21.48 -3.80 0.17
C GLY A 271 20.11 -3.15 0.14
N TYR A 272 19.32 -3.40 1.17
CA TYR A 272 17.97 -2.82 1.32
C TYR A 272 17.94 -1.46 2.06
N LYS A 273 19.11 -0.88 2.37
CA LYS A 273 19.21 0.45 2.96
C LYS A 273 19.29 1.50 1.86
N ILE A 274 18.50 2.55 2.00
CA ILE A 274 18.45 3.70 1.12
C ILE A 274 18.89 4.93 1.89
N VAL A 275 19.80 5.73 1.32
CA VAL A 275 20.25 7.00 1.88
C VAL A 275 20.23 8.06 0.79
N GLY A 276 19.41 9.06 0.95
CA GLY A 276 19.29 10.12 -0.05
C GLY A 276 18.57 11.34 0.48
N GLN A 277 18.90 12.48 -0.09
CA GLN A 277 18.37 13.78 0.31
C GLN A 277 18.62 14.03 1.81
N LYS A 278 17.55 13.98 2.62
CA LYS A 278 17.58 14.14 4.07
C LYS A 278 17.25 12.85 4.82
N TRP A 279 17.02 11.76 4.11
CA TRP A 279 16.47 10.54 4.67
C TRP A 279 17.42 9.36 4.60
N ALA A 280 17.36 8.51 5.62
CA ALA A 280 17.91 7.17 5.61
C ALA A 280 16.84 6.20 6.15
N PHE A 281 16.68 5.07 5.46
CA PHE A 281 15.73 4.03 5.87
C PHE A 281 16.12 2.70 5.23
N ARG A 282 15.50 1.63 5.71
CA ARG A 282 15.57 0.31 5.06
C ARG A 282 14.20 -0.08 4.55
N ILE A 283 14.16 -0.90 3.52
CA ILE A 283 12.92 -1.53 3.05
C ILE A 283 12.99 -3.03 3.29
N GLY A 284 11.83 -3.62 3.56
CA GLY A 284 11.61 -5.05 3.60
C GLY A 284 10.35 -5.40 2.82
N ILE A 285 10.21 -6.68 2.49
CA ILE A 285 8.99 -7.21 1.90
C ILE A 285 8.53 -8.36 2.76
N HIS A 286 7.36 -8.18 3.33
CA HIS A 286 6.69 -9.15 4.17
C HIS A 286 5.57 -9.83 3.37
N ASN A 287 5.48 -11.15 3.41
CA ASN A 287 4.53 -11.88 2.56
C ASN A 287 3.06 -11.53 2.82
N ARG A 288 2.71 -11.05 4.03
CA ARG A 288 1.37 -10.62 4.38
C ARG A 288 1.15 -9.12 4.11
N GLU A 289 2.10 -8.27 4.48
CA GLU A 289 1.96 -6.81 4.50
C GLU A 289 2.45 -6.12 3.20
N GLY A 290 3.24 -6.83 2.38
CA GLY A 290 3.95 -6.21 1.26
C GLY A 290 5.14 -5.37 1.72
N LEU A 291 5.20 -4.11 1.27
CA LEU A 291 6.28 -3.19 1.59
C LEU A 291 6.29 -2.78 3.06
N VAL A 292 7.43 -2.93 3.71
CA VAL A 292 7.69 -2.46 5.07
C VAL A 292 8.86 -1.48 5.05
N MET A 293 8.69 -0.35 5.73
CA MET A 293 9.72 0.64 5.98
C MET A 293 10.32 0.42 7.36
N TYR A 294 11.65 0.41 7.48
CA TYR A 294 12.36 0.23 8.76
C TYR A 294 13.36 1.34 8.99
N ASP A 295 13.57 1.67 10.27
CA ASP A 295 14.62 2.57 10.76
C ASP A 295 14.67 3.90 9.97
N VAL A 296 13.51 4.55 9.87
CA VAL A 296 13.34 5.80 9.13
C VAL A 296 13.92 6.94 9.95
N ARG A 297 14.97 7.58 9.42
CA ARG A 297 15.73 8.64 10.08
C ARG A 297 15.83 9.86 9.17
N TYR A 298 15.80 11.04 9.80
CA TYR A 298 16.02 12.31 9.13
C TYR A 298 17.37 12.91 9.49
N ASN A 299 18.10 13.42 8.49
CA ASN A 299 19.37 14.14 8.70
C ASN A 299 19.13 15.61 9.00
N ASP A 300 19.20 15.96 10.28
CA ASP A 300 19.13 17.33 10.76
C ASP A 300 20.55 17.91 10.93
N ASN A 301 21.06 18.55 9.87
CA ASN A 301 22.39 19.19 9.85
C ASN A 301 23.54 18.26 10.26
N GLY A 302 23.53 17.03 9.73
CA GLY A 302 24.59 16.03 9.97
C GLY A 302 24.28 15.06 11.11
N ARG A 303 23.22 15.29 11.89
CA ARG A 303 22.74 14.37 12.91
C ARG A 303 21.56 13.55 12.38
N TRP A 304 21.70 12.23 12.35
CA TRP A 304 20.60 11.33 12.03
C TRP A 304 19.68 11.17 13.23
N ARG A 305 18.43 11.61 13.08
CA ARG A 305 17.39 11.58 14.11
C ARG A 305 16.36 10.53 13.75
N PRO A 306 16.04 9.57 14.63
CA PRO A 306 14.99 8.59 14.36
C PRO A 306 13.62 9.27 14.33
N VAL A 307 12.74 8.76 13.47
CA VAL A 307 11.35 9.20 13.31
C VAL A 307 10.39 8.04 13.47
N MET A 308 10.69 6.91 12.83
CA MET A 308 9.84 5.73 12.84
C MET A 308 10.69 4.47 12.72
N TYR A 309 10.48 3.52 13.63
CA TYR A 309 11.18 2.23 13.60
C TYR A 309 10.65 1.31 12.53
N ARG A 310 9.30 1.17 12.43
CA ARG A 310 8.64 0.29 11.47
C ARG A 310 7.33 0.90 10.98
N GLY A 311 7.13 0.96 9.67
CA GLY A 311 5.90 1.42 9.03
C GLY A 311 5.45 0.45 7.95
N SER A 312 4.20 0.01 8.00
CA SER A 312 3.61 -0.91 7.01
C SER A 312 2.11 -0.73 6.88
N MET A 313 1.54 -1.22 5.77
CA MET A 313 0.10 -1.47 5.67
C MET A 313 -0.16 -2.87 6.24
N ALA A 314 -0.55 -2.93 7.52
CA ALA A 314 -0.61 -4.17 8.29
C ALA A 314 -1.81 -5.06 7.95
N GLU A 315 -2.93 -4.47 7.52
CA GLU A 315 -4.11 -5.21 7.06
C GLU A 315 -4.94 -4.34 6.11
N MET A 316 -5.58 -5.00 5.14
CA MET A 316 -6.58 -4.38 4.28
C MET A 316 -7.88 -5.17 4.35
N TYR A 317 -9.01 -4.45 4.54
CA TYR A 317 -10.32 -5.05 4.64
C TYR A 317 -11.31 -4.39 3.68
N VAL A 318 -12.04 -5.21 2.92
CA VAL A 318 -12.95 -4.74 1.86
C VAL A 318 -14.35 -5.35 2.05
N PRO A 319 -15.24 -4.71 2.83
CA PRO A 319 -16.63 -5.12 2.98
C PRO A 319 -17.51 -4.55 1.85
N TYR A 320 -18.45 -5.38 1.36
CA TYR A 320 -19.43 -5.01 0.34
C TYR A 320 -20.80 -4.73 0.97
N GLY A 321 -21.44 -3.63 0.53
CA GLY A 321 -22.69 -3.12 1.09
C GLY A 321 -23.94 -3.48 0.29
N SER A 322 -24.19 -4.77 0.03
CA SER A 322 -25.39 -5.19 -0.72
C SER A 322 -26.28 -6.14 0.10
N PRO A 323 -27.60 -6.05 -0.01
CA PRO A 323 -28.53 -6.95 0.66
C PRO A 323 -28.59 -8.34 0.00
N ASP A 324 -27.96 -8.54 -1.14
CA ASP A 324 -27.83 -9.84 -1.79
C ASP A 324 -27.08 -10.79 -0.86
N SER A 325 -27.67 -11.94 -0.56
CA SER A 325 -27.12 -12.91 0.37
C SER A 325 -25.71 -13.38 -0.02
N TYR A 326 -25.41 -13.43 -1.31
CA TYR A 326 -24.08 -13.70 -1.83
C TYR A 326 -23.11 -12.54 -1.52
N MET A 327 -23.51 -11.30 -1.79
CA MET A 327 -22.68 -10.13 -1.55
C MET A 327 -22.43 -9.87 -0.07
N ALA A 328 -23.34 -10.28 0.81
CA ALA A 328 -23.14 -10.21 2.26
C ALA A 328 -21.96 -11.05 2.76
N SER A 329 -21.54 -12.08 2.00
CA SER A 329 -20.35 -12.87 2.28
C SER A 329 -19.05 -12.26 1.72
N ASN A 330 -19.13 -11.23 0.89
CA ASN A 330 -17.97 -10.59 0.28
C ASN A 330 -17.29 -9.64 1.25
N ASN A 331 -16.41 -10.19 2.09
CA ASN A 331 -15.62 -9.47 3.07
C ASN A 331 -14.19 -9.99 2.98
N TYR A 332 -13.28 -9.19 2.43
CA TYR A 332 -11.95 -9.64 2.06
C TYR A 332 -10.88 -9.07 2.97
N PHE A 333 -10.03 -9.94 3.55
CA PHE A 333 -8.79 -9.60 4.24
C PHE A 333 -7.63 -9.84 3.29
N ASP A 334 -7.19 -8.80 2.61
CA ASP A 334 -6.21 -8.94 1.55
C ASP A 334 -4.79 -9.18 2.07
N GLY A 335 -4.47 -8.71 3.27
CA GLY A 335 -3.25 -9.03 3.97
C GLY A 335 -3.29 -10.43 4.59
N GLY A 336 -4.17 -10.64 5.55
CA GLY A 336 -4.19 -11.83 6.40
C GLY A 336 -4.61 -13.12 5.70
N VAL A 337 -5.52 -13.02 4.72
CA VAL A 337 -6.07 -14.18 4.03
C VAL A 337 -5.41 -14.43 2.68
N TYR A 338 -5.27 -13.38 1.88
CA TYR A 338 -4.72 -13.50 0.52
C TYR A 338 -3.23 -13.21 0.45
N ARG A 339 -2.60 -12.78 1.55
CA ARG A 339 -1.16 -12.52 1.62
C ARG A 339 -0.71 -11.56 0.53
N MET A 340 -1.12 -10.31 0.67
CA MET A 340 -0.91 -9.23 -0.30
C MET A 340 0.54 -9.11 -0.79
N GLY A 341 1.52 -9.39 0.08
CA GLY A 341 2.94 -9.41 -0.27
C GLY A 341 3.41 -10.68 -0.99
N GLN A 342 2.53 -11.68 -1.04
CA GLN A 342 2.74 -12.94 -1.75
C GLN A 342 1.38 -13.48 -2.15
N GLN A 343 1.25 -14.08 -3.31
CA GLN A 343 0.07 -14.84 -3.70
C GLN A 343 0.45 -16.28 -4.01
N ALA A 344 -0.47 -17.19 -3.73
CA ALA A 344 -0.35 -18.58 -4.16
C ALA A 344 -0.33 -18.67 -5.70
N ASP A 345 -1.08 -17.79 -6.38
CA ASP A 345 -1.02 -17.61 -7.83
C ASP A 345 -0.09 -16.43 -8.19
N LYS A 346 0.96 -16.70 -8.96
CA LYS A 346 1.97 -15.75 -9.46
C LYS A 346 1.40 -14.51 -10.18
N LYS A 347 0.09 -14.47 -10.45
CA LYS A 347 -0.56 -13.37 -11.16
C LYS A 347 -0.82 -12.16 -10.28
N GLU A 348 -0.77 -12.33 -8.96
CA GLU A 348 -1.20 -11.28 -8.02
C GLU A 348 -0.07 -10.30 -7.69
N MET A 349 1.19 -10.76 -7.59
CA MET A 349 2.33 -9.85 -7.54
C MET A 349 2.70 -9.39 -8.95
N LYS A 350 2.81 -8.10 -9.14
CA LYS A 350 3.13 -7.49 -10.43
C LYS A 350 4.52 -6.87 -10.42
N PRO A 351 5.35 -7.14 -11.45
CA PRO A 351 6.58 -6.39 -11.64
C PRO A 351 6.25 -4.94 -12.00
N MET A 352 7.08 -4.01 -11.53
CA MET A 352 7.00 -2.61 -11.93
C MET A 352 7.40 -2.46 -13.39
N HIS A 353 6.67 -1.60 -14.11
CA HIS A 353 6.92 -1.25 -15.49
C HIS A 353 7.19 0.26 -15.63
N LEU A 354 7.74 0.66 -16.77
CA LEU A 354 8.00 2.09 -17.05
C LEU A 354 6.75 2.97 -17.00
N GLY A 355 5.55 2.38 -17.23
CA GLY A 355 4.29 3.10 -17.05
C GLY A 355 3.94 3.39 -15.59
N ASP A 356 4.46 2.58 -14.66
CA ASP A 356 4.16 2.68 -13.22
C ASP A 356 5.16 3.56 -12.48
N VAL A 357 6.41 3.66 -12.99
CA VAL A 357 7.51 4.37 -12.36
C VAL A 357 8.40 5.06 -13.41
N PRO A 358 9.19 6.10 -13.04
CA PRO A 358 10.14 6.73 -13.94
C PRO A 358 11.24 5.78 -14.40
N GLU A 359 11.84 6.05 -15.58
CA GLU A 359 12.95 5.26 -16.17
C GLU A 359 14.17 5.15 -15.25
N ASN A 360 14.37 6.13 -14.35
CA ASN A 360 15.49 6.18 -13.41
C ASN A 360 15.20 5.53 -12.05
N ALA A 361 14.10 4.81 -11.91
CA ALA A 361 13.78 4.08 -10.67
C ALA A 361 14.78 2.95 -10.42
N VAL A 362 15.17 2.78 -9.16
CA VAL A 362 15.92 1.61 -8.68
C VAL A 362 14.92 0.57 -8.23
N LEU A 363 15.00 -0.65 -8.82
CA LEU A 363 14.05 -1.72 -8.59
C LEU A 363 14.64 -2.76 -7.62
N PHE A 364 13.82 -3.22 -6.67
CA PHE A 364 14.20 -4.23 -5.68
C PHE A 364 13.37 -5.49 -5.85
N PRO A 365 13.99 -6.67 -5.69
CA PRO A 365 13.29 -7.94 -5.78
C PRO A 365 12.48 -8.23 -4.52
N ALA A 366 11.43 -9.03 -4.67
CA ALA A 366 10.75 -9.72 -3.58
C ALA A 366 11.01 -11.21 -3.65
N TYR A 367 11.27 -11.83 -2.52
CA TYR A 367 11.38 -13.27 -2.37
C TYR A 367 10.18 -13.78 -1.57
N TYR A 368 9.55 -14.81 -2.10
CA TYR A 368 8.37 -15.44 -1.50
C TYR A 368 8.39 -16.95 -1.78
N HIS A 369 7.33 -17.67 -1.45
CA HIS A 369 7.26 -19.10 -1.65
C HIS A 369 5.91 -19.53 -2.25
N ASN A 370 5.86 -20.70 -2.88
CA ASN A 370 4.61 -21.34 -3.23
C ASN A 370 4.09 -22.21 -2.05
N GLU A 371 2.90 -22.79 -2.19
CA GLU A 371 2.29 -23.64 -1.15
C GLU A 371 3.12 -24.87 -0.77
N LYS A 372 4.07 -25.27 -1.62
CA LYS A 372 5.01 -26.36 -1.31
C LYS A 372 6.26 -25.89 -0.56
N GLY A 373 6.32 -24.61 -0.21
CA GLY A 373 7.49 -24.01 0.44
C GLY A 373 8.71 -23.89 -0.48
N GLU A 374 8.50 -23.83 -1.80
CA GLU A 374 9.56 -23.62 -2.76
C GLU A 374 9.75 -22.12 -3.00
N PRO A 375 10.99 -21.63 -3.04
CA PRO A 375 11.24 -20.22 -3.21
C PRO A 375 10.83 -19.71 -4.58
N MET A 376 10.29 -18.52 -4.59
CA MET A 376 9.87 -17.75 -5.76
C MET A 376 10.51 -16.36 -5.69
N MET A 377 10.72 -15.73 -6.83
CA MET A 377 11.28 -14.38 -6.90
C MET A 377 10.49 -13.54 -7.91
N LEU A 378 10.24 -12.30 -7.55
CA LEU A 378 9.81 -11.23 -8.43
C LEU A 378 10.90 -10.17 -8.45
N ASP A 379 11.55 -9.96 -9.58
CA ASP A 379 12.75 -9.12 -9.72
C ASP A 379 12.51 -7.61 -9.61
N SER A 380 11.27 -7.15 -9.75
CA SER A 380 10.88 -5.76 -9.81
C SER A 380 9.64 -5.48 -8.96
N ALA A 381 9.67 -5.86 -7.67
CA ALA A 381 8.52 -5.76 -6.78
C ALA A 381 8.37 -4.37 -6.14
N VAL A 382 9.49 -3.72 -5.80
CA VAL A 382 9.52 -2.39 -5.18
C VAL A 382 10.38 -1.47 -6.02
N ALA A 383 9.90 -0.25 -6.21
CA ALA A 383 10.64 0.82 -6.89
C ALA A 383 10.98 1.95 -5.92
N VAL A 384 12.23 2.41 -5.97
CA VAL A 384 12.67 3.62 -5.28
C VAL A 384 13.12 4.63 -6.33
N TYR A 385 12.59 5.84 -6.26
CA TYR A 385 12.86 6.89 -7.25
C TYR A 385 12.66 8.28 -6.67
N GLU A 386 13.10 9.27 -7.40
CA GLU A 386 12.86 10.67 -7.09
C GLU A 386 11.86 11.27 -8.08
N GLN A 387 10.98 12.13 -7.56
CA GLN A 387 10.03 12.88 -8.36
C GLN A 387 10.00 14.35 -7.96
N SER A 388 9.43 15.20 -8.81
CA SER A 388 9.16 16.60 -8.49
C SER A 388 7.86 16.70 -7.69
N GLY A 389 7.93 17.24 -6.46
CA GLY A 389 6.78 17.58 -5.63
C GLY A 389 6.26 19.02 -5.86
N GLY A 390 6.72 19.69 -6.92
CA GLY A 390 6.33 21.07 -7.20
C GLY A 390 7.07 22.08 -6.32
N THR A 391 6.34 22.99 -5.68
CA THR A 391 6.91 24.04 -4.81
C THR A 391 6.94 23.56 -3.35
N LEU A 392 8.13 23.49 -2.76
CA LEU A 392 8.30 23.22 -1.32
C LEU A 392 8.07 24.48 -0.47
N ALA A 393 8.68 25.60 -0.87
CA ALA A 393 8.47 26.90 -0.20
C ALA A 393 8.69 28.06 -1.16
N ARG A 394 7.87 29.11 -1.01
CA ARG A 394 7.98 30.31 -1.86
C ARG A 394 7.55 31.58 -1.13
N HIS A 395 8.38 32.60 -1.18
CA HIS A 395 8.00 33.97 -0.79
C HIS A 395 8.93 34.99 -1.46
N GLY A 396 8.38 35.96 -2.18
CA GLY A 396 9.16 36.99 -2.91
C GLY A 396 10.17 36.34 -3.88
N LYS A 397 11.45 36.62 -3.66
CA LYS A 397 12.56 36.03 -4.44
C LYS A 397 13.00 34.66 -3.95
N PHE A 398 12.55 34.24 -2.77
CA PHE A 398 12.86 32.92 -2.25
C PHE A 398 11.92 31.87 -2.85
N THR A 399 12.49 30.89 -3.53
CA THR A 399 11.74 29.76 -4.10
C THR A 399 12.54 28.47 -3.94
N ARG A 400 11.90 27.43 -3.44
CA ARG A 400 12.42 26.06 -3.34
C ARG A 400 11.46 25.10 -4.01
N GLY A 401 11.97 24.32 -4.94
CA GLY A 401 11.26 23.16 -5.49
C GLY A 401 11.36 21.97 -4.54
N ALA A 402 10.29 21.24 -4.39
CA ALA A 402 10.28 19.96 -3.70
C ALA A 402 10.92 18.88 -4.57
N ARG A 403 11.79 18.09 -3.96
CA ARG A 403 12.19 16.79 -4.47
C ARG A 403 11.75 15.73 -3.48
N GLU A 404 10.99 14.78 -3.95
CA GLU A 404 10.40 13.73 -3.15
C GLU A 404 11.12 12.41 -3.43
N LEU A 405 11.53 11.71 -2.35
CA LEU A 405 12.07 10.35 -2.44
C LEU A 405 10.92 9.38 -2.20
N VAL A 406 10.60 8.59 -3.21
CA VAL A 406 9.41 7.71 -3.23
C VAL A 406 9.84 6.26 -3.19
N THR A 407 9.18 5.49 -2.35
CA THR A 407 9.21 4.02 -2.36
C THR A 407 7.81 3.52 -2.72
N LYS A 408 7.68 2.77 -3.81
CA LYS A 408 6.40 2.29 -4.34
C LYS A 408 6.39 0.76 -4.41
N TYR A 409 5.31 0.18 -3.94
CA TYR A 409 4.98 -1.24 -4.07
C TYR A 409 3.63 -1.40 -4.77
N PHE A 410 3.52 -2.35 -5.67
CA PHE A 410 2.31 -2.60 -6.44
C PHE A 410 1.87 -4.06 -6.30
N THR A 411 0.58 -4.29 -6.11
CA THR A 411 -0.01 -5.63 -6.01
C THR A 411 -1.41 -5.68 -6.63
N ARG A 412 -1.81 -6.87 -7.09
CA ARG A 412 -3.17 -7.15 -7.50
C ARG A 412 -3.78 -8.19 -6.57
N ILE A 413 -4.99 -7.95 -6.10
CA ILE A 413 -5.75 -8.92 -5.34
C ILE A 413 -7.16 -9.02 -5.91
N GLY A 414 -7.52 -10.22 -6.37
CA GLY A 414 -8.81 -10.46 -6.99
C GLY A 414 -9.04 -9.56 -8.21
N ASN A 415 -10.00 -8.66 -8.10
CA ASN A 415 -10.40 -7.73 -9.15
C ASN A 415 -9.80 -6.32 -9.01
N TYR A 416 -9.02 -6.04 -7.95
CA TYR A 416 -8.42 -4.74 -7.71
C TYR A 416 -6.90 -4.76 -7.85
N ASP A 417 -6.37 -3.65 -8.36
CA ASP A 417 -4.96 -3.31 -8.40
C ASP A 417 -4.69 -2.18 -7.41
N TYR A 418 -3.68 -2.35 -6.54
CA TYR A 418 -3.30 -1.39 -5.50
C TYR A 418 -1.84 -0.99 -5.63
N ALA A 419 -1.55 0.28 -5.33
CA ALA A 419 -0.18 0.71 -5.12
C ALA A 419 -0.06 1.46 -3.80
N PHE A 420 1.01 1.17 -3.05
CA PHE A 420 1.33 1.80 -1.78
C PHE A 420 2.62 2.58 -1.93
N LYS A 421 2.58 3.87 -1.58
CA LYS A 421 3.72 4.77 -1.69
C LYS A 421 4.06 5.39 -0.36
N TRP A 422 5.34 5.40 -0.04
CA TRP A 422 5.92 6.20 1.01
C TRP A 422 6.73 7.31 0.36
N ILE A 423 6.30 8.57 0.56
CA ILE A 423 6.84 9.75 -0.07
C ILE A 423 7.51 10.59 1.00
N LEU A 424 8.84 10.64 0.98
CA LEU A 424 9.66 11.33 1.96
C LEU A 424 10.10 12.67 1.38
N LYS A 425 9.75 13.77 2.05
CA LYS A 425 10.02 15.13 1.58
C LYS A 425 11.19 15.77 2.31
N GLU A 426 11.84 16.71 1.68
CA GLU A 426 13.02 17.38 2.22
C GLU A 426 12.75 18.22 3.47
N ASP A 427 11.50 18.61 3.73
CA ASP A 427 11.06 19.35 4.93
C ASP A 427 10.73 18.47 6.15
N GLY A 428 10.89 17.15 6.00
CA GLY A 428 10.63 16.18 7.07
C GLY A 428 9.25 15.54 7.01
N GLU A 429 8.37 15.91 6.08
CA GLU A 429 7.09 15.24 5.89
C GLU A 429 7.29 13.82 5.34
N ILE A 430 6.54 12.86 5.90
CA ILE A 430 6.33 11.54 5.34
C ILE A 430 4.87 11.47 4.90
N LYS A 431 4.61 11.47 3.59
CA LYS A 431 3.27 11.23 3.04
C LYS A 431 3.12 9.78 2.68
N VAL A 432 2.04 9.15 3.11
CA VAL A 432 1.65 7.81 2.71
C VAL A 432 0.47 7.92 1.76
N GLU A 433 0.58 7.30 0.59
CA GLU A 433 -0.45 7.35 -0.46
C GLU A 433 -0.79 5.95 -0.93
N THR A 434 -2.08 5.67 -1.09
CA THR A 434 -2.61 4.43 -1.65
C THR A 434 -3.35 4.76 -2.94
N GLU A 435 -3.03 4.05 -4.02
CA GLU A 435 -3.70 4.11 -5.33
C GLU A 435 -4.57 2.85 -5.48
N LEU A 436 -5.81 3.03 -5.94
CA LEU A 436 -6.76 1.96 -6.17
C LEU A 436 -7.27 2.05 -7.61
N THR A 437 -7.24 0.93 -8.33
CA THR A 437 -7.83 0.77 -9.67
C THR A 437 -8.27 -0.69 -9.86
N GLY A 438 -8.71 -1.08 -11.04
CA GLY A 438 -9.08 -2.46 -11.33
C GLY A 438 -10.46 -2.58 -11.95
N VAL A 439 -11.17 -3.64 -11.61
CA VAL A 439 -12.51 -3.95 -12.13
C VAL A 439 -13.50 -4.02 -10.97
N VAL A 440 -14.53 -3.19 -11.01
CA VAL A 440 -15.58 -3.19 -9.97
C VAL A 440 -16.35 -4.51 -9.96
N ALA A 441 -16.70 -5.00 -8.76
CA ALA A 441 -17.53 -6.19 -8.63
C ALA A 441 -18.97 -5.87 -9.02
N ILE A 442 -19.57 -6.73 -9.85
CA ILE A 442 -20.94 -6.57 -10.35
C ILE A 442 -21.84 -7.70 -9.88
N ARG A 443 -23.12 -7.41 -9.77
CA ARG A 443 -24.20 -8.37 -9.53
C ARG A 443 -25.31 -8.22 -10.56
N SER A 444 -26.07 -9.29 -10.77
CA SER A 444 -27.26 -9.24 -11.59
C SER A 444 -28.43 -8.61 -10.83
N VAL A 445 -29.22 -7.79 -11.50
CA VAL A 445 -30.44 -7.17 -10.96
C VAL A 445 -31.58 -7.25 -11.97
N HIS A 446 -32.83 -7.30 -11.48
CA HIS A 446 -34.02 -7.26 -12.35
C HIS A 446 -34.20 -5.91 -13.07
N ARG A 447 -33.68 -4.87 -12.49
CA ARG A 447 -33.85 -3.52 -12.97
C ARG A 447 -33.12 -3.30 -14.29
N THR A 448 -33.81 -2.69 -15.25
CA THR A 448 -33.21 -2.11 -16.45
C THR A 448 -32.88 -0.64 -16.18
N VAL A 449 -31.94 -0.11 -16.93
CA VAL A 449 -31.70 1.35 -16.93
C VAL A 449 -32.96 2.01 -17.49
N ASP A 450 -33.61 2.87 -16.70
CA ASP A 450 -34.72 3.68 -17.18
C ASP A 450 -34.20 4.69 -18.21
N LEU A 451 -34.53 4.46 -19.46
CA LEU A 451 -34.30 5.48 -20.47
C LEU A 451 -35.29 6.64 -20.21
N PRO A 452 -34.86 7.90 -20.33
CA PRO A 452 -35.78 9.04 -20.19
C PRO A 452 -37.00 8.87 -21.09
N GLY A 453 -38.18 8.79 -20.46
CA GLY A 453 -39.46 8.61 -21.17
C GLY A 453 -39.98 7.17 -21.20
N SER A 454 -39.37 6.21 -20.57
CA SER A 454 -39.87 4.82 -20.50
C SER A 454 -41.12 4.66 -19.63
N GLY A 455 -41.45 5.62 -18.76
CA GLY A 455 -42.62 5.60 -17.89
C GLY A 455 -42.58 4.57 -16.76
N ASP A 456 -41.47 3.95 -16.52
CA ASP A 456 -41.29 3.04 -15.37
C ASP A 456 -40.82 3.83 -14.14
N GLU A 457 -41.82 4.27 -13.34
CA GLU A 457 -41.61 5.06 -12.13
C GLU A 457 -41.26 4.20 -10.89
N THR A 458 -40.92 2.93 -11.06
CA THR A 458 -40.59 2.03 -9.92
C THR A 458 -39.21 2.25 -9.31
N TYR A 459 -38.63 3.40 -9.52
CA TYR A 459 -37.36 3.80 -8.96
C TYR A 459 -37.54 4.23 -7.48
N GLU A 460 -37.59 3.25 -6.60
CA GLU A 460 -37.52 3.47 -5.14
C GLU A 460 -36.12 3.82 -4.73
N GLY A 461 -35.69 5.01 -4.77
CA GLY A 461 -34.49 5.68 -4.30
C GLY A 461 -33.40 4.97 -3.44
N ASN A 462 -33.43 3.65 -3.33
CA ASN A 462 -32.49 2.85 -2.55
C ASN A 462 -31.46 2.20 -3.47
N TYR A 463 -30.24 2.74 -3.44
CA TYR A 463 -29.16 2.31 -4.32
C TYR A 463 -28.13 1.51 -3.54
N TYR A 464 -27.99 0.23 -3.84
CA TYR A 464 -26.89 -0.60 -3.33
C TYR A 464 -25.67 -0.59 -4.24
N GLY A 465 -25.77 0.03 -5.40
CA GLY A 465 -24.75 0.19 -6.40
C GLY A 465 -25.22 1.03 -7.57
N THR A 466 -24.46 1.01 -8.66
CA THR A 466 -24.74 1.78 -9.87
C THR A 466 -24.86 0.84 -11.06
N MET A 467 -25.90 1.03 -11.88
CA MET A 467 -26.07 0.30 -13.13
C MET A 467 -24.94 0.65 -14.10
N VAL A 468 -24.18 -0.35 -14.50
CA VAL A 468 -23.03 -0.21 -15.42
C VAL A 468 -23.30 -0.85 -16.78
N THR A 469 -24.22 -1.80 -16.84
CA THR A 469 -24.79 -2.40 -18.06
C THR A 469 -26.26 -2.76 -17.79
N PRO A 470 -27.08 -3.06 -18.82
CA PRO A 470 -28.42 -3.59 -18.61
C PRO A 470 -28.38 -4.83 -17.69
N HIS A 471 -29.20 -4.85 -16.66
CA HIS A 471 -29.30 -5.93 -15.65
C HIS A 471 -28.01 -6.23 -14.84
N ALA A 472 -27.01 -5.35 -14.88
CA ALA A 472 -25.84 -5.48 -14.01
C ALA A 472 -25.54 -4.16 -13.28
N GLU A 473 -25.42 -4.30 -11.97
CA GLU A 473 -25.11 -3.21 -11.04
C GLU A 473 -23.73 -3.44 -10.43
N ALA A 474 -22.88 -2.41 -10.44
CA ALA A 474 -21.64 -2.41 -9.69
C ALA A 474 -21.94 -2.02 -8.24
N VAL A 475 -21.52 -2.86 -7.30
CA VAL A 475 -21.94 -2.77 -5.90
C VAL A 475 -21.08 -1.75 -5.13
N ASN A 476 -21.76 -0.91 -4.33
CA ASN A 476 -21.09 -0.03 -3.38
C ASN A 476 -20.34 -0.86 -2.32
N HIS A 477 -19.13 -0.45 -1.99
CA HIS A 477 -18.27 -1.14 -1.03
C HIS A 477 -17.30 -0.17 -0.38
N GLN A 478 -16.57 -0.65 0.60
CA GLN A 478 -15.57 0.15 1.29
C GLN A 478 -14.21 -0.54 1.20
N HIS A 479 -13.14 0.27 1.19
CA HIS A 479 -11.78 -0.20 1.36
C HIS A 479 -11.20 0.44 2.61
N PHE A 480 -10.61 -0.36 3.47
CA PHE A 480 -9.91 0.09 4.67
C PHE A 480 -8.49 -0.43 4.67
N PHE A 481 -7.56 0.48 4.95
CA PHE A 481 -6.13 0.22 5.01
C PHE A 481 -5.66 0.56 6.41
N CYS A 482 -5.30 -0.44 7.22
CA CYS A 482 -4.74 -0.23 8.54
C CYS A 482 -3.23 -0.10 8.45
N PHE A 483 -2.70 1.08 8.70
CA PHE A 483 -1.28 1.33 8.76
C PHE A 483 -0.79 1.18 10.20
N ARG A 484 0.24 0.34 10.41
CA ARG A 484 1.00 0.22 11.64
C ARG A 484 2.20 1.14 11.56
N LEU A 485 2.28 2.10 12.49
CA LEU A 485 3.29 3.13 12.54
C LEU A 485 3.97 3.08 13.92
N ASP A 486 5.11 2.44 14.02
CA ASP A 486 5.92 2.32 15.23
C ASP A 486 6.84 3.56 15.30
N MET A 487 6.41 4.54 16.08
CA MET A 487 6.98 5.88 16.06
C MET A 487 8.09 6.06 17.08
N ASP A 488 9.30 6.36 16.59
CA ASP A 488 10.52 6.59 17.38
C ASP A 488 10.97 8.05 17.28
N VAL A 489 10.11 8.99 17.69
CA VAL A 489 10.44 10.42 17.58
C VAL A 489 11.60 10.79 18.52
N ASP A 490 12.81 10.99 17.96
CA ASP A 490 14.06 11.18 18.68
C ASP A 490 14.43 10.04 19.66
N GLY A 491 13.80 8.88 19.52
CA GLY A 491 14.06 7.68 20.30
C GLY A 491 12.83 6.79 20.47
N ALA A 492 13.04 5.54 20.80
CA ALA A 492 11.98 4.54 20.95
C ALA A 492 11.10 4.79 22.20
N THR A 493 11.67 5.32 23.25
CA THR A 493 10.96 5.59 24.52
C THR A 493 10.76 7.08 24.74
N ASN A 494 10.01 7.44 25.81
CA ASN A 494 9.67 8.80 26.20
C ASN A 494 8.72 9.51 25.21
N ASN A 495 8.00 8.74 24.39
CA ASN A 495 6.97 9.26 23.53
C ASN A 495 5.62 9.29 24.25
N ASN A 496 4.83 10.31 23.94
CA ASN A 496 3.47 10.52 24.44
C ASN A 496 2.57 10.83 23.26
N ILE A 497 1.28 10.51 23.38
CA ILE A 497 0.27 10.80 22.36
C ILE A 497 -0.66 11.92 22.84
N GLU A 498 -0.90 12.90 21.95
CA GLU A 498 -1.77 14.05 22.21
C GLU A 498 -2.73 14.25 21.02
N GLU A 499 -3.99 14.55 21.31
CA GLU A 499 -4.98 14.98 20.33
C GLU A 499 -5.02 16.50 20.25
N MET A 500 -4.96 17.03 19.04
CA MET A 500 -5.03 18.46 18.74
C MET A 500 -6.37 18.77 18.06
N ASN A 501 -7.19 19.63 18.65
CA ASN A 501 -8.43 20.12 18.07
C ASN A 501 -8.39 21.65 17.95
N VAL A 502 -9.00 22.19 16.91
CA VAL A 502 -9.27 23.62 16.78
C VAL A 502 -10.68 23.89 17.29
N VAL A 503 -10.79 24.75 18.30
CA VAL A 503 -12.09 25.06 18.93
C VAL A 503 -12.32 26.57 18.99
N PRO A 504 -13.56 27.04 18.76
CA PRO A 504 -13.87 28.46 18.90
C PRO A 504 -13.84 28.89 20.38
N VAL A 505 -13.40 30.11 20.65
CA VAL A 505 -13.49 30.72 21.99
C VAL A 505 -14.87 31.34 22.14
N PRO A 506 -15.68 30.93 23.15
CA PRO A 506 -16.98 31.52 23.40
C PRO A 506 -16.90 33.03 23.67
N VAL A 507 -17.84 33.79 23.11
CA VAL A 507 -17.91 35.26 23.29
C VAL A 507 -18.01 35.64 24.76
N THR A 508 -18.65 34.81 25.58
CA THR A 508 -18.78 34.98 27.06
C THR A 508 -17.45 34.88 27.81
N GLN A 509 -16.38 34.36 27.20
CA GLN A 509 -15.05 34.25 27.80
C GLN A 509 -14.14 35.45 27.47
N GLY A 510 -14.72 36.56 27.02
CA GLY A 510 -13.99 37.83 26.92
C GLY A 510 -13.25 38.04 25.59
N SER A 511 -13.53 37.29 24.55
CA SER A 511 -13.02 37.59 23.20
C SER A 511 -13.78 38.83 22.65
N PRO A 512 -13.12 39.98 22.48
CA PRO A 512 -13.76 41.19 21.91
C PRO A 512 -14.06 41.00 20.41
N TYR A 513 -13.38 40.03 19.78
CA TYR A 513 -13.51 39.68 18.36
C TYR A 513 -14.19 38.31 18.22
N ARG A 514 -15.35 38.25 17.62
CA ARG A 514 -16.19 37.06 17.52
C ARG A 514 -15.64 35.95 16.61
N ASN A 515 -14.41 36.08 16.14
CA ASN A 515 -13.70 35.15 15.25
C ASN A 515 -12.49 34.45 15.90
N THR A 516 -12.41 34.47 17.24
CA THR A 516 -11.29 33.85 17.95
C THR A 516 -11.47 32.35 18.09
N PHE A 517 -10.40 31.62 17.82
CA PHE A 517 -10.31 30.16 18.02
C PHE A 517 -8.91 29.81 18.57
N ILE A 518 -8.82 28.66 19.23
CA ILE A 518 -7.58 28.14 19.82
C ILE A 518 -7.34 26.71 19.42
N THR A 519 -6.09 26.28 19.51
CA THR A 519 -5.72 24.87 19.49
C THR A 519 -5.84 24.32 20.90
N GLN A 520 -6.67 23.32 21.08
CA GLN A 520 -6.83 22.56 22.32
C GLN A 520 -6.06 21.25 22.21
N MET A 521 -5.14 21.02 23.17
CA MET A 521 -4.37 19.79 23.27
C MET A 521 -4.94 18.91 24.37
N THR A 522 -5.07 17.59 24.10
CA THR A 522 -5.50 16.59 25.07
C THR A 522 -4.54 15.43 25.04
N ARG A 523 -3.83 15.16 26.13
CA ARG A 523 -2.95 13.99 26.26
C ARG A 523 -3.78 12.78 26.60
N PHE A 524 -3.47 11.65 25.97
CA PHE A 524 -4.02 10.35 26.33
C PHE A 524 -2.99 9.59 27.16
N VAL A 525 -3.45 9.02 28.26
CA VAL A 525 -2.59 8.30 29.22
C VAL A 525 -2.77 6.80 29.13
N THR A 526 -3.86 6.33 28.51
CA THR A 526 -4.13 4.90 28.31
C THR A 526 -4.58 4.56 26.89
N GLU A 527 -4.48 3.28 26.54
CA GLU A 527 -4.86 2.76 25.21
C GLU A 527 -6.34 3.01 24.90
N LYS A 528 -7.24 2.92 25.90
CA LYS A 528 -8.67 3.19 25.69
C LYS A 528 -8.97 4.66 25.43
N GLU A 529 -8.25 5.58 26.07
CA GLU A 529 -8.41 7.00 25.82
C GLU A 529 -7.99 7.37 24.38
N ALA A 530 -7.05 6.61 23.82
CA ALA A 530 -6.48 6.83 22.50
C ALA A 530 -7.26 6.15 21.34
N GLN A 531 -8.43 5.62 21.63
CA GLN A 531 -9.36 5.10 20.61
C GLN A 531 -10.16 6.28 20.04
N ARG A 532 -9.79 6.76 18.85
CA ARG A 532 -10.27 8.04 18.34
C ARG A 532 -10.73 7.99 16.88
N ASP A 533 -11.66 8.88 16.55
CA ASP A 533 -12.15 9.08 15.19
C ASP A 533 -11.71 10.44 14.63
N VAL A 534 -11.55 10.51 13.33
CA VAL A 534 -11.32 11.75 12.58
C VAL A 534 -12.48 12.73 12.82
N ASN A 535 -12.15 14.00 13.02
CA ASN A 535 -13.12 15.07 13.13
C ASN A 535 -12.71 16.26 12.26
N MET A 536 -13.31 16.35 11.08
CA MET A 536 -13.03 17.43 10.12
C MET A 536 -13.48 18.79 10.65
N THR A 537 -14.52 18.84 11.49
CA THR A 537 -15.05 20.11 12.03
C THR A 537 -14.06 20.79 12.96
N SER A 538 -13.34 20.01 13.78
CA SER A 538 -12.31 20.53 14.69
C SER A 538 -10.91 20.46 14.11
N ASN A 539 -10.75 20.11 12.84
CA ASN A 539 -9.44 19.88 12.22
C ASN A 539 -8.55 18.99 13.09
N ARG A 540 -9.11 17.86 13.58
CA ARG A 540 -8.45 16.97 14.52
C ARG A 540 -7.21 16.34 13.94
N HIS A 541 -6.11 16.42 14.67
CA HIS A 541 -4.84 15.75 14.40
C HIS A 541 -4.34 15.02 15.64
N TRP A 542 -3.38 14.11 15.49
CA TRP A 542 -2.76 13.40 16.61
C TRP A 542 -1.26 13.56 16.57
N MET A 543 -0.68 13.94 17.70
CA MET A 543 0.72 14.29 17.82
C MET A 543 1.45 13.29 18.72
N ILE A 544 2.55 12.74 18.24
CA ILE A 544 3.50 11.96 19.03
C ILE A 544 4.65 12.88 19.38
N ALA A 545 4.86 13.10 20.68
CA ALA A 545 5.85 14.03 21.20
C ALA A 545 6.80 13.35 22.18
N ASN A 546 8.11 13.54 21.98
CA ASN A 546 9.12 13.03 22.89
C ASN A 546 9.29 14.01 24.06
N SER A 547 9.10 13.53 25.30
CA SER A 547 9.14 14.34 26.52
C SER A 547 10.56 14.74 26.96
N GLN A 548 11.60 14.12 26.42
CA GLN A 548 12.98 14.36 26.81
C GLN A 548 13.76 15.24 25.83
N THR A 549 13.19 15.53 24.67
CA THR A 549 13.85 16.31 23.62
C THR A 549 13.02 17.53 23.26
N ASN A 550 13.65 18.71 23.33
CA ASN A 550 13.04 19.98 22.98
C ASN A 550 13.83 20.68 21.88
N ASN A 551 13.14 21.43 21.04
CA ASN A 551 13.79 22.32 20.08
C ASN A 551 14.30 23.63 20.77
N GLY A 552 14.98 24.48 20.00
CA GLY A 552 15.52 25.73 20.50
C GLY A 552 14.48 26.76 21.00
N LEU A 553 13.19 26.50 20.82
CA LEU A 553 12.08 27.32 21.31
C LEU A 553 11.39 26.71 22.53
N GLY A 554 11.85 25.54 23.00
CA GLY A 554 11.27 24.82 24.14
C GLY A 554 10.07 23.94 23.81
N HIS A 555 9.74 23.76 22.52
CA HIS A 555 8.72 22.79 22.11
C HIS A 555 9.29 21.38 22.09
N PRO A 556 8.54 20.37 22.55
CA PRO A 556 8.97 18.97 22.42
C PRO A 556 9.12 18.59 20.94
N SER A 557 10.10 17.73 20.67
CA SER A 557 10.25 17.14 19.35
C SER A 557 9.07 16.24 19.06
N ALA A 558 8.32 16.52 18.00
CA ALA A 558 7.11 15.80 17.70
C ALA A 558 6.87 15.59 16.20
N TYR A 559 6.02 14.61 15.90
CA TYR A 559 5.38 14.39 14.60
C TYR A 559 3.87 14.37 14.76
N VAL A 560 3.17 14.98 13.82
CA VAL A 560 1.70 15.05 13.80
C VAL A 560 1.18 14.19 12.68
N LEU A 561 0.31 13.23 12.99
CA LEU A 561 -0.48 12.53 12.00
C LEU A 561 -1.64 13.45 11.58
N MET A 562 -1.62 13.84 10.31
CA MET A 562 -2.65 14.61 9.64
C MET A 562 -3.51 13.64 8.83
N PRO A 563 -4.73 13.32 9.30
CA PRO A 563 -5.60 12.42 8.56
C PRO A 563 -6.02 13.08 7.25
N GLY A 564 -6.02 12.30 6.17
CA GLY A 564 -6.60 12.74 4.91
C GLY A 564 -8.12 12.57 4.89
N HIS A 565 -8.69 12.52 3.70
CA HIS A 565 -10.07 12.06 3.52
C HIS A 565 -10.19 10.66 4.10
N ASN A 566 -11.26 10.40 4.87
CA ASN A 566 -11.44 9.13 5.54
C ASN A 566 -12.92 8.75 5.62
N ALA A 567 -13.19 7.44 5.65
CA ALA A 567 -14.51 6.89 5.84
C ALA A 567 -14.55 6.05 7.13
N LYS A 568 -15.73 5.92 7.71
CA LYS A 568 -16.03 5.00 8.81
C LYS A 568 -16.74 3.78 8.25
N MET A 569 -16.56 2.61 8.86
CA MET A 569 -17.25 1.38 8.48
C MET A 569 -18.76 1.55 8.61
N MET A 570 -19.52 1.18 7.57
CA MET A 570 -20.96 1.40 7.46
C MET A 570 -21.79 0.18 7.88
N SER A 571 -21.17 -0.99 8.02
CA SER A 571 -21.88 -2.18 8.47
C SER A 571 -22.38 -2.04 9.91
N ASP A 572 -23.56 -2.62 10.19
CA ASP A 572 -24.12 -2.67 11.56
C ASP A 572 -23.19 -3.45 12.49
N PRO A 573 -22.97 -3.02 13.75
CA PRO A 573 -22.12 -3.74 14.71
C PRO A 573 -22.49 -5.21 14.96
N SER A 574 -23.75 -5.59 14.73
CA SER A 574 -24.20 -6.98 14.84
C SER A 574 -23.88 -7.82 13.60
N ALA A 575 -23.55 -7.20 12.48
CA ALA A 575 -23.27 -7.88 11.21
C ALA A 575 -21.99 -8.72 11.29
N PRO A 576 -21.93 -9.89 10.66
CA PRO A 576 -20.71 -10.70 10.55
C PRO A 576 -19.52 -9.92 9.99
N ALA A 577 -19.74 -9.09 8.98
CA ALA A 577 -18.73 -8.23 8.40
C ALA A 577 -18.12 -7.27 9.43
N HIS A 578 -18.95 -6.68 10.32
CA HIS A 578 -18.46 -5.77 11.33
C HIS A 578 -17.64 -6.49 12.41
N LYS A 579 -18.12 -7.65 12.85
CA LYS A 579 -17.42 -8.46 13.87
C LYS A 579 -16.04 -8.93 13.41
N MET A 580 -15.88 -9.23 12.12
CA MET A 580 -14.58 -9.56 11.56
C MET A 580 -13.68 -8.33 11.42
N GLY A 581 -14.27 -7.17 11.16
CA GLY A 581 -13.56 -5.89 10.94
C GLY A 581 -13.58 -4.96 12.17
N ASP A 582 -13.74 -5.46 13.41
CA ASP A 582 -13.89 -4.66 14.63
C ASP A 582 -12.68 -3.79 14.98
N PHE A 583 -11.49 -4.09 14.42
CA PHE A 583 -10.34 -3.20 14.49
C PHE A 583 -10.57 -1.85 13.77
N LEU A 584 -11.65 -1.73 12.97
CA LEU A 584 -12.09 -0.50 12.28
C LEU A 584 -13.08 0.34 13.10
N ASP A 585 -13.44 -0.07 14.31
CA ASP A 585 -14.36 0.68 15.19
C ASP A 585 -13.87 2.10 15.46
N HIS A 586 -12.55 2.27 15.46
CA HIS A 586 -11.89 3.56 15.54
C HIS A 586 -10.91 3.77 14.39
N GLN A 587 -10.81 5.00 13.91
CA GLN A 587 -9.89 5.36 12.84
C GLN A 587 -8.45 5.50 13.34
N LEU A 588 -8.27 5.75 14.65
CA LEU A 588 -6.97 5.68 15.34
C LEU A 588 -7.09 4.79 16.57
N TRP A 589 -6.12 3.88 16.70
CA TRP A 589 -5.77 3.20 17.95
C TRP A 589 -4.31 3.50 18.25
N VAL A 590 -3.96 3.57 19.51
CA VAL A 590 -2.56 3.67 19.94
C VAL A 590 -2.32 2.61 21.01
N THR A 591 -1.25 1.83 20.82
CA THR A 591 -0.84 0.80 21.77
C THR A 591 0.59 1.05 22.23
N GLN A 592 0.91 0.61 23.43
CA GLN A 592 2.29 0.43 23.83
C GLN A 592 2.91 -0.67 22.95
N TYR A 593 4.15 -0.45 22.46
CA TYR A 593 4.85 -1.48 21.68
C TYR A 593 4.94 -2.78 22.45
N LYS A 594 4.66 -3.87 21.76
CA LYS A 594 4.84 -5.23 22.25
C LYS A 594 5.17 -6.17 21.11
N ASP A 595 6.20 -6.99 21.30
CA ASP A 595 6.55 -8.05 20.35
C ASP A 595 5.36 -8.96 20.11
N GLY A 596 5.07 -9.30 18.84
CA GLY A 596 3.97 -10.15 18.43
C GLY A 596 2.65 -9.41 18.17
N GLU A 597 2.44 -8.18 18.62
CA GLU A 597 1.29 -7.36 18.22
C GLU A 597 1.59 -6.70 16.86
N GLN A 598 1.32 -7.43 15.78
CA GLN A 598 1.72 -7.02 14.44
C GLN A 598 0.54 -6.80 13.49
N PHE A 599 -0.56 -7.55 13.62
CA PHE A 599 -1.68 -7.50 12.68
C PHE A 599 -2.97 -7.09 13.37
N PRO A 600 -3.62 -6.00 12.94
CA PRO A 600 -4.73 -5.38 13.67
C PRO A 600 -5.96 -6.28 13.84
N ALA A 601 -6.20 -7.21 12.91
CA ALA A 601 -7.26 -8.22 12.97
C ALA A 601 -6.77 -9.58 13.52
N GLY A 602 -5.58 -9.62 14.15
CA GLY A 602 -4.95 -10.83 14.62
C GLY A 602 -4.27 -11.67 13.53
N ASP A 603 -3.66 -12.78 13.94
CA ASP A 603 -2.91 -13.66 13.04
C ASP A 603 -3.82 -14.43 12.07
N TYR A 604 -5.04 -14.77 12.51
CA TYR A 604 -6.02 -15.57 11.76
C TYR A 604 -7.37 -14.86 11.67
N PRO A 605 -7.50 -13.81 10.82
CA PRO A 605 -8.62 -12.86 10.86
C PRO A 605 -9.98 -13.45 10.46
N ILE A 606 -10.02 -14.61 9.81
CA ILE A 606 -11.26 -15.28 9.41
C ILE A 606 -11.71 -16.37 10.40
N THR A 607 -11.01 -16.52 11.52
CA THR A 607 -11.41 -17.47 12.57
C THR A 607 -12.65 -16.99 13.28
N LYS A 608 -13.71 -17.80 13.27
CA LYS A 608 -14.97 -17.47 13.95
C LYS A 608 -14.76 -17.28 15.45
N GLY A 609 -15.21 -16.13 15.98
CA GLY A 609 -15.09 -15.80 17.39
C GLY A 609 -13.66 -15.59 17.87
N ALA A 610 -12.72 -15.29 16.98
CA ALA A 610 -11.34 -14.96 17.35
C ALA A 610 -11.32 -13.77 18.31
N LYS A 611 -10.45 -13.88 19.33
CA LYS A 611 -10.21 -12.81 20.32
C LYS A 611 -8.74 -12.38 20.24
N ASP A 612 -8.36 -11.87 19.10
CA ASP A 612 -7.03 -11.36 18.83
C ASP A 612 -7.16 -10.03 18.05
N GLY A 613 -6.08 -9.28 17.96
CA GLY A 613 -6.07 -7.99 17.27
C GLY A 613 -6.30 -6.79 18.20
N LEU A 614 -6.48 -5.62 17.61
CA LEU A 614 -6.52 -4.34 18.32
C LEU A 614 -7.54 -4.24 19.43
N PRO A 615 -8.80 -4.69 19.27
CA PRO A 615 -9.78 -4.64 20.35
C PRO A 615 -9.35 -5.47 21.55
N ALA A 616 -8.79 -6.66 21.34
CA ALA A 616 -8.35 -7.54 22.41
C ALA A 616 -7.08 -7.00 23.09
N TRP A 617 -6.13 -6.49 22.35
CA TRP A 617 -4.87 -5.96 22.91
C TRP A 617 -5.10 -4.70 23.74
N SER A 618 -5.89 -3.74 23.20
CA SER A 618 -6.21 -2.49 23.89
C SER A 618 -7.16 -2.66 25.07
N ALA A 619 -7.83 -3.82 25.21
CA ALA A 619 -8.60 -4.14 26.40
C ALA A 619 -7.76 -4.18 27.68
N ALA A 620 -6.44 -4.44 27.56
CA ALA A 620 -5.48 -4.40 28.66
C ALA A 620 -5.29 -2.98 29.22
N ASP A 621 -5.64 -1.95 28.45
CA ASP A 621 -5.59 -0.53 28.82
C ASP A 621 -4.24 -0.08 29.39
N ARG A 622 -3.16 -0.44 28.68
CA ARG A 622 -1.78 -0.15 29.08
C ARG A 622 -1.51 1.35 29.07
N SER A 623 -0.52 1.80 29.85
CA SER A 623 -0.08 3.20 29.89
C SER A 623 0.58 3.61 28.57
N LEU A 624 0.28 4.81 28.11
CA LEU A 624 0.91 5.44 26.94
C LEU A 624 1.88 6.57 27.33
N GLU A 625 2.10 6.78 28.63
CA GLU A 625 2.97 7.85 29.10
C GLU A 625 4.45 7.45 29.02
N ASN A 626 5.23 8.23 28.24
CA ASN A 626 6.67 8.06 28.06
C ASN A 626 7.06 6.66 27.59
N GLN A 627 6.24 6.07 26.73
CA GLN A 627 6.41 4.71 26.24
C GLN A 627 6.98 4.66 24.81
N ASP A 628 7.24 3.46 24.36
CA ASP A 628 7.40 3.10 22.96
C ASP A 628 6.00 2.90 22.38
N LEU A 629 5.62 3.71 21.38
CA LEU A 629 4.24 3.82 20.92
C LEU A 629 4.05 3.37 19.49
N VAL A 630 3.01 2.56 19.28
CA VAL A 630 2.56 2.14 17.95
C VAL A 630 1.20 2.77 17.66
N LEU A 631 1.13 3.54 16.57
CA LEU A 631 -0.12 4.06 16.03
C LEU A 631 -0.66 3.09 14.99
N TRP A 632 -1.94 2.83 15.06
CA TRP A 632 -2.70 2.06 14.08
C TRP A 632 -3.72 3.00 13.46
N TYR A 633 -3.43 3.42 12.24
CA TYR A 633 -4.29 4.38 11.54
C TYR A 633 -5.09 3.68 10.44
N ASN A 634 -6.40 3.65 10.60
CA ASN A 634 -7.36 3.11 9.65
C ASN A 634 -7.76 4.19 8.66
N MET A 635 -7.20 4.13 7.45
CA MET A 635 -7.58 4.98 6.34
C MET A 635 -8.62 4.26 5.49
N GLY A 636 -9.78 4.88 5.28
CA GLY A 636 -10.89 4.26 4.57
C GLY A 636 -11.48 5.12 3.45
N VAL A 637 -12.10 4.46 2.49
CA VAL A 637 -12.93 5.08 1.46
C VAL A 637 -14.21 4.29 1.27
N THR A 638 -15.33 5.01 1.14
CA THR A 638 -16.58 4.43 0.64
C THR A 638 -16.62 4.65 -0.86
N HIS A 639 -16.52 3.55 -1.60
CA HIS A 639 -16.57 3.57 -3.06
C HIS A 639 -18.04 3.50 -3.51
N ILE A 640 -18.61 4.64 -3.85
CA ILE A 640 -19.86 4.75 -4.59
C ILE A 640 -19.48 4.72 -6.06
N VAL A 641 -19.74 3.60 -6.71
CA VAL A 641 -19.29 3.34 -8.08
C VAL A 641 -19.99 4.27 -9.06
N ARG A 642 -19.23 4.85 -9.99
CA ARG A 642 -19.74 5.66 -11.11
C ARG A 642 -19.88 4.79 -12.37
N PRO A 643 -20.82 5.07 -13.27
CA PRO A 643 -20.94 4.34 -14.54
C PRO A 643 -19.65 4.34 -15.38
N GLU A 644 -18.87 5.43 -15.30
CA GLU A 644 -17.61 5.62 -16.04
C GLU A 644 -16.46 4.74 -15.51
N GLU A 645 -16.65 4.05 -14.40
CA GLU A 645 -15.66 3.13 -13.82
C GLU A 645 -15.81 1.69 -14.34
N TRP A 646 -16.72 1.48 -15.26
CA TRP A 646 -16.85 0.20 -15.96
C TRP A 646 -16.34 0.32 -17.40
N PRO A 647 -15.61 -0.67 -17.94
CA PRO A 647 -15.24 -1.96 -17.32
C PRO A 647 -13.95 -1.91 -16.47
N ILE A 648 -13.18 -0.85 -16.50
CA ILE A 648 -11.99 -0.62 -15.67
C ILE A 648 -12.14 0.74 -15.01
N MET A 649 -11.99 0.77 -13.69
CA MET A 649 -12.11 2.01 -12.94
C MET A 649 -10.87 2.90 -13.09
N ASN A 650 -11.13 4.20 -13.14
CA ASN A 650 -10.10 5.20 -13.03
C ASN A 650 -9.46 5.12 -11.64
N GLU A 651 -8.19 5.48 -11.55
CA GLU A 651 -7.44 5.46 -10.30
C GLU A 651 -8.06 6.41 -9.26
N HIS A 652 -8.30 5.88 -8.04
CA HIS A 652 -8.60 6.66 -6.85
C HIS A 652 -7.34 6.75 -5.97
N ARG A 653 -7.16 7.90 -5.31
CA ARG A 653 -6.02 8.13 -4.40
C ARG A 653 -6.49 8.54 -3.02
N LEU A 654 -5.90 7.91 -2.01
CA LEU A 654 -6.05 8.25 -0.61
C LEU A 654 -4.67 8.56 -0.03
N SER A 655 -4.60 9.43 0.96
CA SER A 655 -3.33 9.70 1.62
C SER A 655 -3.52 10.29 3.01
N PHE A 656 -2.51 10.11 3.86
CA PHE A 656 -2.30 10.85 5.09
C PHE A 656 -0.85 11.30 5.18
N SER A 657 -0.52 12.20 6.11
CA SER A 657 0.83 12.69 6.29
C SER A 657 1.26 12.65 7.76
N LEU A 658 2.53 12.35 7.98
CA LEU A 658 3.24 12.55 9.23
C LEU A 658 4.09 13.81 9.08
N MET A 659 3.74 14.87 9.80
CA MET A 659 4.38 16.19 9.69
C MET A 659 5.23 16.49 10.92
N PRO A 660 6.46 17.00 10.77
CA PRO A 660 7.24 17.44 11.91
C PRO A 660 6.54 18.63 12.61
N PHE A 661 6.46 18.58 13.94
CA PHE A 661 5.93 19.64 14.77
C PHE A 661 6.88 19.89 15.95
N GLY A 662 7.58 21.02 15.95
CA GLY A 662 8.64 21.23 16.93
C GLY A 662 9.87 20.32 16.78
N PHE A 663 9.89 19.40 15.82
CA PHE A 663 11.03 18.52 15.56
C PHE A 663 12.29 19.31 15.17
N PHE A 664 12.15 20.43 14.48
CA PHE A 664 13.24 21.30 14.09
C PHE A 664 13.22 22.61 14.91
N SER A 665 14.40 23.16 15.22
CA SER A 665 14.54 24.49 15.80
C SER A 665 14.33 25.61 14.80
N LYS A 666 14.43 25.33 13.51
CA LYS A 666 14.28 26.27 12.39
C LYS A 666 13.65 25.55 11.21
N ASN A 667 13.05 26.31 10.31
CA ASN A 667 12.57 25.73 9.05
C ASN A 667 13.72 25.05 8.29
N PRO A 668 13.70 23.72 8.10
CA PRO A 668 14.81 22.98 7.47
C PRO A 668 15.03 23.37 6.01
N VAL A 669 14.03 23.93 5.33
CA VAL A 669 14.08 24.32 3.93
C VAL A 669 14.96 25.56 3.70
N ILE A 670 15.03 26.46 4.68
CA ILE A 670 15.79 27.73 4.56
C ILE A 670 17.29 27.47 4.44
N GLY A 671 17.82 26.48 5.19
CA GLY A 671 19.24 26.13 5.19
C GLY A 671 19.69 25.25 4.03
N MET A 672 18.78 24.80 3.17
CA MET A 672 19.12 23.94 2.06
C MET A 672 19.88 24.72 0.96
N PRO A 673 20.89 24.09 0.31
CA PRO A 673 21.58 24.73 -0.80
C PRO A 673 20.55 25.10 -1.89
N GLN A 674 20.71 26.29 -2.45
CA GLN A 674 19.91 26.68 -3.59
C GLN A 674 20.28 25.74 -4.72
N LYS A 675 19.34 24.89 -5.15
CA LYS A 675 19.54 24.08 -6.35
C LYS A 675 19.84 25.09 -7.48
N ALA A 676 20.92 24.85 -8.23
CA ALA A 676 21.18 25.63 -9.42
C ALA A 676 19.87 25.69 -10.23
N PRO A 677 19.44 26.86 -10.71
CA PRO A 677 18.30 26.91 -11.59
C PRO A 677 18.60 25.87 -12.68
N MET A 678 17.62 24.99 -12.93
CA MET A 678 17.77 24.10 -14.08
C MET A 678 18.19 24.98 -15.25
N PRO A 679 19.26 24.61 -15.96
CA PRO A 679 19.59 25.38 -17.14
C PRO A 679 18.30 25.44 -17.93
N VAL A 680 17.77 26.65 -18.09
CA VAL A 680 16.76 26.90 -19.09
C VAL A 680 17.48 26.52 -20.36
N ILE A 681 17.22 25.29 -20.84
CA ILE A 681 17.56 24.94 -22.20
C ILE A 681 16.67 25.89 -22.97
N ALA A 682 17.21 27.08 -23.22
CA ALA A 682 16.70 27.95 -24.24
C ALA A 682 16.93 27.17 -25.55
N ASN A 683 16.06 26.25 -25.86
CA ASN A 683 15.84 25.87 -27.22
C ASN A 683 15.41 27.17 -27.89
N ALA A 684 16.38 27.82 -28.51
CA ALA A 684 16.17 28.98 -29.36
C ALA A 684 15.07 28.71 -30.42
N ASP A 685 14.78 27.44 -30.66
CA ASP A 685 13.77 26.94 -31.59
C ASP A 685 12.34 26.76 -30.96
N ASN A 686 12.17 26.84 -29.65
CA ASN A 686 10.86 26.85 -29.00
C ASN A 686 10.33 28.24 -28.63
N ARG A 687 10.89 29.30 -29.17
CA ARG A 687 10.03 30.44 -29.48
C ARG A 687 8.98 29.88 -30.42
N LEU A 688 7.74 29.78 -29.96
CA LEU A 688 6.57 29.86 -30.82
C LEU A 688 6.75 31.13 -31.66
N SER A 689 7.52 31.04 -32.75
CA SER A 689 7.24 31.86 -33.88
C SER A 689 5.88 31.39 -34.34
N LEU A 690 4.85 32.07 -33.87
CA LEU A 690 3.65 32.23 -34.64
C LEU A 690 4.09 32.88 -35.93
N CYS A 691 4.81 32.15 -36.78
CA CYS A 691 4.90 32.39 -38.20
C CYS A 691 3.51 32.07 -38.74
N ILE A 692 2.59 33.00 -38.53
CA ILE A 692 1.53 33.22 -39.49
C ILE A 692 2.27 33.63 -40.76
N THR A 693 2.66 32.66 -41.55
CA THR A 693 2.97 32.91 -42.98
C THR A 693 1.68 33.45 -43.57
N PRO A 694 1.62 34.72 -43.99
CA PRO A 694 0.42 35.20 -44.67
C PRO A 694 0.32 34.37 -45.95
N LYS A 695 -0.71 33.52 -46.06
CA LYS A 695 -1.12 33.01 -47.36
C LYS A 695 -1.33 34.25 -48.25
N LYS A 696 -0.49 34.45 -49.28
CA LYS A 696 -0.73 35.40 -50.34
C LYS A 696 -2.18 35.20 -50.82
N GLY A 697 -3.06 36.20 -50.58
CA GLY A 697 -4.39 36.17 -51.14
C GLY A 697 -5.53 36.67 -50.27
N ILE A 698 -5.32 37.31 -49.12
CA ILE A 698 -6.41 37.97 -48.40
C ILE A 698 -6.05 39.47 -48.34
N ASN A 699 -6.82 40.25 -49.08
CA ASN A 699 -6.71 41.70 -49.17
C ASN A 699 -6.79 42.33 -47.78
N ALA A 700 -5.93 43.32 -47.57
CA ALA A 700 -5.90 44.19 -46.41
C ALA A 700 -7.29 44.78 -46.13
N VAL A 701 -7.93 44.35 -45.06
CA VAL A 701 -8.99 45.08 -44.41
C VAL A 701 -8.34 46.07 -43.46
N SER A 702 -8.64 47.30 -43.71
CA SER A 702 -8.05 48.54 -43.25
C SER A 702 -7.79 48.61 -41.74
N LYS A 703 -6.60 49.13 -41.43
CA LYS A 703 -6.27 49.80 -40.16
C LYS A 703 -7.20 51.00 -39.91
N ASN A 704 -8.41 50.82 -39.34
CA ASN A 704 -9.22 51.97 -38.90
C ASN A 704 -10.29 51.59 -37.89
N VAL A 705 -9.98 50.77 -36.87
CA VAL A 705 -10.93 50.53 -35.73
C VAL A 705 -10.23 50.55 -34.34
N ILE A 706 -9.03 51.15 -34.22
CA ILE A 706 -8.47 51.43 -32.90
C ILE A 706 -8.08 52.92 -32.82
N ALA A 707 -9.08 53.77 -32.83
CA ALA A 707 -8.92 55.17 -32.38
C ALA A 707 -10.31 55.82 -32.29
N LYS A 708 -11.14 55.39 -31.32
CA LYS A 708 -12.25 56.19 -30.79
C LYS A 708 -12.89 55.44 -29.63
N ASN A 709 -12.39 55.65 -28.44
CA ASN A 709 -13.15 55.66 -27.19
C ASN A 709 -12.22 56.06 -26.02
N THR A 710 -11.69 57.29 -26.13
CA THR A 710 -11.30 58.05 -24.95
C THR A 710 -11.77 59.47 -25.12
N SER A 711 -12.99 59.75 -24.69
CA SER A 711 -13.43 61.06 -24.17
C SER A 711 -14.94 61.01 -23.93
N GLY A 712 -15.37 61.35 -22.76
CA GLY A 712 -16.82 61.56 -22.48
C GLY A 712 -17.20 61.27 -21.06
N SER A 713 -16.73 62.14 -20.18
CA SER A 713 -17.32 62.48 -18.88
C SER A 713 -18.83 62.50 -18.84
N GLY A 714 -19.40 62.19 -17.65
CA GLY A 714 -20.79 62.61 -17.37
C GLY A 714 -21.40 61.88 -16.15
N ARG A 715 -21.33 62.54 -15.00
CA ARG A 715 -22.16 62.36 -13.80
C ARG A 715 -23.61 62.07 -14.11
N ALA A 716 -24.25 61.20 -13.37
CA ALA A 716 -25.42 61.53 -12.56
C ALA A 716 -25.88 60.31 -11.76
N GLY A 717 -26.02 60.51 -10.47
CA GLY A 717 -26.55 59.58 -9.52
C GLY A 717 -28.10 59.46 -9.65
N LYS A 718 -28.57 58.36 -9.07
CA LYS A 718 -29.84 58.36 -8.28
C LYS A 718 -29.88 57.11 -7.39
N LYS A 719 -30.18 57.41 -6.12
CA LYS A 719 -30.67 56.49 -5.10
C LYS A 719 -31.99 55.84 -5.51
N MET A 720 -32.18 54.63 -5.02
CA MET A 720 -33.37 54.15 -4.27
C MET A 720 -33.59 52.68 -4.64
N ASN A 721 -33.70 51.87 -3.76
CA ASN A 721 -34.33 51.19 -2.65
C ASN A 721 -33.69 49.83 -2.45
#